data_5be61f5ec7a4e12cab212f015c84357d
#
_entry.id   5be61f5ec7a4e12cab212f015c84357d
#
_cell.length_a   1.000
_cell.length_b   1.000
_cell.length_c   1.000
_cell.angle_alpha   90.00
_cell.angle_beta   90.00
_cell.angle_gamma   90.00
#
_symmetry.space_group_name_H-M   'P 1'
#
loop_
_entity.id
_entity.type
_entity.pdbx_description
1 polymer ?
#
loop_
_entity_poly.entity_id
_entity_poly.type
_entity_poly.pdbx_seq_one_letter_code
_entity_poly.pdbx_strand_id
1 'polypeptide(L)'
;MPEVSAASYEFVGLDTVFSKPSKATRVEPLAIILASSPQRFSGLSQTQQDALQGQFVYQTKVKVKGKAYYRLATGNFQSTDDARAALGKLKPTFVDAWIYQRSNPERQQIRTFLEDSGVGEEPKASNKQPAETNEIQADTADGLLLAARQAFLDENYARVIALTEKISAEYWSAGETENLPQVREALELAGTTRERQAELAGTIGERRARLNQAIVSYETALDTDPPAEVSARISNRLQGIRTMSVEPRARLAEADEKPAAGGWDYRGSLLQYYRDDIIDGLNDDDDGPESVNRLFVTNVGLQMERRAETDVWAIGLDASLINDLQEDETDSSVSNANISYSTEDLRLVGGRQTRTLTGVNQRFDGISYKDTSRSAFQMTYALGYLVQSYYDDVDTDHTFYGANISFSPYDSLDVDLYFVEQEISGLTDRQSVGSEIEYRNDVSFVYGIIDYDTFYEDLNNVTLISNYRYSAQWDFNLTTSYGYSPTLSTLNALQGQAASSIDSLTDRLTDDQIYQLAQDRTSRATNLYFGGSYQIDTARQIYFDLSTFYLDATDESDGVLAIDDTDSTQVSLDYSVRGYLLEDDYSTIGLRLLSSTSSDTQSVRLRSRFPGYLGLIYDPRIRLDNRQGKDGRVDQWILDTALKLTYRATKKLNFETDFGIEYSDLDLPDLDRQITYRLYAGYTYFF
;
A
#
# COMPACT_ATOMS: atom_id res chain seq x y z
N MET A 1 -14.79 8.82 25.33
CA MET A 1 -14.00 10.06 25.43
C MET A 1 -13.03 10.02 24.27
N PRO A 2 -12.86 11.06 23.48
CA PRO A 2 -12.03 11.00 22.32
C PRO A 2 -10.59 10.69 22.73
N GLU A 3 -10.03 9.59 22.21
CA GLU A 3 -8.59 9.42 22.14
C GLU A 3 -8.06 10.65 21.42
N VAL A 4 -7.18 11.36 22.09
CA VAL A 4 -6.55 12.54 21.49
C VAL A 4 -5.68 12.01 20.37
N SER A 5 -6.14 12.20 19.14
CA SER A 5 -5.28 12.22 17.94
C SER A 5 -3.90 12.73 18.32
N ALA A 6 -2.85 12.10 17.82
CA ALA A 6 -1.46 12.44 18.08
C ALA A 6 -1.22 13.93 17.81
N ALA A 7 -1.54 14.76 18.79
CA ALA A 7 -1.16 16.15 18.79
C ALA A 7 0.36 16.14 18.81
N SER A 8 0.97 16.63 17.76
CA SER A 8 2.42 16.78 17.63
C SER A 8 2.98 17.39 18.90
N TYR A 9 3.76 16.63 19.65
CA TYR A 9 4.46 17.11 20.82
C TYR A 9 5.96 17.00 20.57
N GLU A 10 6.66 18.02 20.97
CA GLU A 10 8.12 18.06 20.95
C GLU A 10 8.64 17.51 22.28
N PHE A 11 9.42 16.45 22.24
CA PHE A 11 10.12 15.94 23.41
C PHE A 11 11.29 16.89 23.75
N VAL A 12 11.27 17.48 24.93
CA VAL A 12 12.28 18.45 25.39
C VAL A 12 13.35 17.77 26.21
N GLY A 13 13.02 16.76 27.02
CA GLY A 13 13.99 16.02 27.80
C GLY A 13 13.41 15.23 28.97
N LEU A 14 14.20 14.26 29.44
CA LEU A 14 13.98 13.56 30.71
C LEU A 14 14.22 14.52 31.87
N ASP A 15 13.23 14.68 32.73
CA ASP A 15 13.28 15.67 33.81
C ASP A 15 13.56 15.03 35.17
N THR A 16 12.87 13.95 35.53
CA THR A 16 13.03 13.29 36.84
C THR A 16 12.70 11.82 36.75
N VAL A 17 13.45 10.97 37.44
CA VAL A 17 13.15 9.55 37.62
C VAL A 17 12.73 9.31 39.07
N PHE A 18 11.52 8.82 39.29
CA PHE A 18 10.95 8.54 40.60
C PHE A 18 11.23 7.11 41.07
N SER A 19 11.32 6.16 40.14
CA SER A 19 11.62 4.76 40.45
C SER A 19 12.41 4.14 39.28
N LYS A 20 13.46 3.36 39.59
CA LYS A 20 14.28 2.64 38.62
C LYS A 20 13.79 1.23 38.43
N PRO A 21 13.99 0.62 37.25
CA PRO A 21 13.67 -0.79 37.03
C PRO A 21 14.56 -1.68 37.89
N SER A 22 14.01 -2.81 38.34
CA SER A 22 14.73 -3.76 39.21
C SER A 22 15.81 -4.57 38.46
N LYS A 23 15.81 -4.58 37.15
CA LYS A 23 16.84 -5.18 36.28
C LYS A 23 17.17 -4.19 35.17
N ALA A 24 18.44 -4.15 34.77
CA ALA A 24 18.88 -3.42 33.61
C ALA A 24 18.23 -4.00 32.38
N THR A 25 17.35 -3.27 31.78
CA THR A 25 16.62 -3.71 30.63
C THR A 25 16.72 -2.65 29.55
N ARG A 26 16.73 -3.11 28.35
CA ARG A 26 16.53 -2.33 27.14
C ARG A 26 15.37 -1.37 27.34
N VAL A 27 15.46 -0.15 26.81
CA VAL A 27 14.37 0.82 26.85
C VAL A 27 13.39 0.50 25.74
N GLU A 28 12.27 -0.09 26.10
CA GLU A 28 11.24 -0.56 25.18
C GLU A 28 10.40 0.62 24.60
N PRO A 29 9.76 0.44 23.43
CA PRO A 29 9.09 1.52 22.72
C PRO A 29 7.84 2.05 23.44
N LEU A 30 7.13 1.22 24.22
CA LEU A 30 5.85 1.57 24.79
C LEU A 30 5.96 1.93 26.28
N ALA A 31 5.16 2.92 26.68
CA ALA A 31 4.96 3.36 28.06
C ALA A 31 3.50 3.73 28.30
N ILE A 32 3.15 3.93 29.56
CA ILE A 32 1.86 4.44 29.96
C ILE A 32 2.07 5.84 30.51
N ILE A 33 1.44 6.85 29.94
CA ILE A 33 1.33 8.17 30.53
C ILE A 33 0.30 8.11 31.64
N LEU A 34 0.70 8.42 32.83
CA LEU A 34 -0.16 8.40 34.03
C LEU A 34 -0.89 9.72 34.23
N ALA A 35 -0.22 10.82 33.92
CA ALA A 35 -0.76 12.17 34.04
C ALA A 35 0.06 13.17 33.20
N SER A 36 -0.59 14.27 32.79
CA SER A 36 0.07 15.42 32.15
C SER A 36 -0.33 16.70 32.86
N SER A 37 0.62 17.59 33.14
CA SER A 37 0.39 18.85 33.86
C SER A 37 1.29 19.95 33.29
N PRO A 38 0.82 21.22 33.26
CA PRO A 38 1.68 22.35 32.99
C PRO A 38 2.68 22.61 34.13
N GLN A 39 2.46 22.03 35.30
CA GLN A 39 3.35 22.12 36.48
C GLN A 39 4.10 20.79 36.64
N ARG A 40 5.34 20.89 37.10
CA ARG A 40 6.21 19.73 37.40
C ARG A 40 5.62 18.94 38.58
N PHE A 41 5.61 17.61 38.46
CA PHE A 41 5.26 16.71 39.54
C PHE A 41 6.39 16.74 40.59
N SER A 42 6.08 17.03 41.83
CA SER A 42 7.06 17.09 42.92
C SER A 42 7.20 15.76 43.68
N GLY A 43 6.31 14.80 43.45
CA GLY A 43 6.30 13.49 44.09
C GLY A 43 4.99 12.75 43.80
N LEU A 44 4.92 11.52 44.28
CA LEU A 44 3.75 10.62 44.16
C LEU A 44 3.14 10.45 45.54
N SER A 45 1.83 10.42 45.64
CA SER A 45 1.12 10.05 46.88
C SER A 45 1.36 8.59 47.23
N GLN A 46 1.15 8.19 48.50
CA GLN A 46 1.36 6.80 48.94
C GLN A 46 0.54 5.82 48.11
N THR A 47 -0.73 6.13 47.84
CA THR A 47 -1.62 5.31 47.01
C THR A 47 -1.08 5.13 45.58
N GLN A 48 -0.49 6.19 45.03
CA GLN A 48 0.13 6.13 43.68
C GLN A 48 1.43 5.31 43.69
N GLN A 49 2.21 5.45 44.75
CA GLN A 49 3.43 4.65 44.92
C GLN A 49 3.10 3.16 45.07
N ASP A 50 2.06 2.83 45.83
CA ASP A 50 1.60 1.46 46.05
C ASP A 50 1.10 0.81 44.74
N ALA A 51 0.40 1.57 43.89
CA ALA A 51 -0.07 1.13 42.58
C ALA A 51 1.07 0.94 41.56
N LEU A 52 2.21 1.61 41.75
CA LEU A 52 3.36 1.61 40.85
C LEU A 52 4.53 0.77 41.38
N GLN A 53 4.30 -0.07 42.39
CA GLN A 53 5.35 -0.85 43.04
C GLN A 53 6.12 -1.73 42.01
N GLY A 54 7.43 -1.54 41.95
CA GLY A 54 8.34 -2.29 41.10
C GLY A 54 8.38 -1.82 39.62
N GLN A 55 7.62 -0.81 39.26
CA GLN A 55 7.65 -0.27 37.91
C GLN A 55 8.65 0.88 37.75
N PHE A 56 9.13 1.05 36.53
CA PHE A 56 9.95 2.19 36.14
C PHE A 56 9.05 3.42 35.98
N VAL A 57 9.30 4.47 36.79
CA VAL A 57 8.49 5.69 36.79
C VAL A 57 9.37 6.91 36.59
N TYR A 58 9.02 7.71 35.61
CA TYR A 58 9.81 8.88 35.23
C TYR A 58 8.92 10.04 34.76
N GLN A 59 9.48 11.21 34.70
CA GLN A 59 8.84 12.43 34.21
C GLN A 59 9.62 13.00 33.03
N THR A 60 8.92 13.36 31.99
CA THR A 60 9.46 14.04 30.81
C THR A 60 8.86 15.43 30.67
N LYS A 61 9.65 16.33 30.08
CA LYS A 61 9.17 17.64 29.64
C LYS A 61 8.91 17.58 28.14
N VAL A 62 7.74 18.03 27.74
CA VAL A 62 7.30 18.07 26.34
C VAL A 62 6.70 19.43 26.03
N LYS A 63 6.71 19.84 24.77
CA LYS A 63 5.94 21.00 24.28
C LYS A 63 4.76 20.50 23.46
N VAL A 64 3.60 21.06 23.72
CA VAL A 64 2.37 20.81 22.95
C VAL A 64 1.86 22.16 22.48
N LYS A 65 1.80 22.37 21.17
CA LYS A 65 1.42 23.68 20.58
C LYS A 65 2.20 24.85 21.18
N GLY A 66 3.53 24.68 21.35
CA GLY A 66 4.44 25.70 21.90
C GLY A 66 4.39 25.89 23.43
N LYS A 67 3.50 25.21 24.15
CA LYS A 67 3.40 25.28 25.62
C LYS A 67 4.08 24.09 26.27
N ALA A 68 4.87 24.33 27.33
CA ALA A 68 5.55 23.29 28.08
C ALA A 68 4.58 22.53 28.99
N TYR A 69 4.69 21.18 28.97
CA TYR A 69 3.98 20.27 29.87
C TYR A 69 4.97 19.26 30.45
N TYR A 70 4.61 18.72 31.61
CA TYR A 70 5.31 17.61 32.24
C TYR A 70 4.42 16.39 32.19
N ARG A 71 4.97 15.29 31.70
CA ARG A 71 4.29 13.99 31.61
C ARG A 71 4.90 13.03 32.58
N LEU A 72 4.09 12.49 33.47
CA LEU A 72 4.46 11.39 34.35
C LEU A 72 4.17 10.08 33.60
N ALA A 73 5.19 9.25 33.44
CA ALA A 73 5.10 8.02 32.67
C ALA A 73 5.62 6.82 33.48
N THR A 74 5.09 5.66 33.16
CA THR A 74 5.52 4.39 33.75
C THR A 74 5.65 3.29 32.74
N GLY A 75 6.34 2.23 33.16
CA GLY A 75 6.47 0.99 32.41
C GLY A 75 7.57 1.01 31.35
N ASN A 76 7.81 -0.14 30.83
CA ASN A 76 8.80 -0.43 29.79
C ASN A 76 8.29 -1.67 29.05
N PHE A 77 7.33 -1.48 28.13
CA PHE A 77 6.56 -2.55 27.51
C PHE A 77 7.04 -2.77 26.07
N GLN A 78 7.23 -4.02 25.73
CA GLN A 78 7.59 -4.44 24.39
C GLN A 78 6.35 -4.59 23.52
N SER A 79 5.24 -5.10 24.09
CA SER A 79 3.99 -5.32 23.38
C SER A 79 2.87 -4.37 23.85
N THR A 80 1.90 -4.14 22.99
CA THR A 80 0.70 -3.35 23.32
C THR A 80 -0.16 -4.04 24.36
N ASP A 81 -0.19 -5.38 24.36
CA ASP A 81 -1.01 -6.16 25.28
C ASP A 81 -0.46 -6.12 26.71
N ASP A 82 0.87 -6.20 26.89
CA ASP A 82 1.49 -5.97 28.19
C ASP A 82 1.18 -4.55 28.70
N ALA A 83 1.21 -3.58 27.80
CA ALA A 83 0.86 -2.21 28.14
C ALA A 83 -0.63 -2.07 28.49
N ARG A 84 -1.54 -2.75 27.76
CA ARG A 84 -2.99 -2.77 28.06
C ARG A 84 -3.28 -3.47 29.40
N ALA A 85 -2.69 -4.62 29.65
CA ALA A 85 -2.83 -5.35 30.91
C ALA A 85 -2.35 -4.49 32.11
N ALA A 86 -1.22 -3.80 31.94
CA ALA A 86 -0.72 -2.86 32.95
C ALA A 86 -1.63 -1.63 33.11
N LEU A 87 -2.11 -1.06 31.99
CA LEU A 87 -3.05 0.07 31.99
C LEU A 87 -4.34 -0.29 32.74
N GLY A 88 -4.91 -1.48 32.52
CA GLY A 88 -6.10 -1.94 33.25
C GLY A 88 -5.91 -1.95 34.77
N LYS A 89 -4.71 -2.32 35.26
CA LYS A 89 -4.36 -2.30 36.68
C LYS A 89 -4.14 -0.88 37.24
N LEU A 90 -3.70 0.05 36.39
CA LEU A 90 -3.37 1.42 36.77
C LEU A 90 -4.54 2.39 36.68
N LYS A 91 -5.51 2.13 35.79
CA LYS A 91 -6.70 2.99 35.59
C LYS A 91 -7.49 3.32 36.85
N PRO A 92 -7.68 2.41 37.83
CA PRO A 92 -8.38 2.78 39.07
C PRO A 92 -7.69 3.89 39.88
N THR A 93 -6.37 4.01 39.77
CA THR A 93 -5.58 5.04 40.47
C THR A 93 -5.26 6.23 39.57
N PHE A 94 -5.14 6.02 38.28
CA PHE A 94 -4.79 7.02 37.26
C PHE A 94 -5.83 7.01 36.16
N VAL A 95 -6.96 7.68 36.40
CA VAL A 95 -8.16 7.63 35.52
C VAL A 95 -7.88 8.08 34.09
N ASP A 96 -6.97 9.05 33.92
CA ASP A 96 -6.58 9.62 32.63
C ASP A 96 -5.33 8.96 32.03
N ALA A 97 -4.96 7.77 32.50
CA ALA A 97 -3.80 7.07 31.96
C ALA A 97 -4.10 6.50 30.57
N TRP A 98 -3.11 6.58 29.67
CA TRP A 98 -3.16 6.00 28.33
C TRP A 98 -1.82 5.44 27.87
N ILE A 99 -1.84 4.48 26.95
CA ILE A 99 -0.64 3.92 26.33
C ILE A 99 -0.07 4.94 25.36
N TYR A 100 1.25 5.07 25.31
CA TYR A 100 1.92 5.92 24.37
C TYR A 100 3.25 5.34 23.90
N GLN A 101 3.63 5.65 22.68
CA GLN A 101 4.90 5.24 22.09
C GLN A 101 5.96 6.32 22.36
N ARG A 102 7.10 5.91 22.93
CA ARG A 102 8.23 6.80 23.19
C ARG A 102 8.91 7.17 21.88
N SER A 103 9.26 8.43 21.74
CA SER A 103 10.12 8.91 20.66
C SER A 103 11.55 8.37 20.81
N ASN A 104 12.29 8.29 19.72
CA ASN A 104 13.70 7.86 19.75
C ASN A 104 14.58 8.73 20.68
N PRO A 105 14.50 10.10 20.64
CA PRO A 105 15.24 10.93 21.58
C PRO A 105 14.91 10.64 23.04
N GLU A 106 13.65 10.35 23.35
CA GLU A 106 13.24 10.00 24.70
C GLU A 106 13.83 8.67 25.15
N ARG A 107 13.80 7.63 24.29
CA ARG A 107 14.39 6.33 24.58
C ARG A 107 15.91 6.42 24.78
N GLN A 108 16.57 7.23 23.98
CA GLN A 108 18.00 7.44 24.07
C GLN A 108 18.39 8.12 25.40
N GLN A 109 17.70 9.19 25.80
CA GLN A 109 17.95 9.86 27.08
C GLN A 109 17.66 8.96 28.28
N ILE A 110 16.59 8.17 28.23
CA ILE A 110 16.29 7.19 29.29
C ILE A 110 17.40 6.13 29.35
N ARG A 111 17.90 5.64 28.22
CA ARG A 111 19.00 4.67 28.15
C ARG A 111 20.27 5.23 28.77
N THR A 112 20.71 6.40 28.35
CA THR A 112 21.89 7.08 28.90
C THR A 112 21.75 7.27 30.41
N PHE A 113 20.59 7.69 30.88
CA PHE A 113 20.33 7.83 32.31
C PHE A 113 20.45 6.51 33.10
N LEU A 114 19.95 5.40 32.53
CA LEU A 114 20.03 4.07 33.17
C LEU A 114 21.45 3.55 33.17
N GLU A 115 22.23 3.73 32.11
CA GLU A 115 23.63 3.38 31.99
C GLU A 115 24.48 4.18 32.99
N ASP A 116 24.35 5.50 33.04
CA ASP A 116 25.07 6.36 33.99
C ASP A 116 24.69 6.09 35.45
N SER A 117 23.56 5.46 35.69
CA SER A 117 23.06 5.15 37.03
C SER A 117 23.53 3.81 37.57
N GLY A 118 24.41 3.09 36.87
CA GLY A 118 24.99 1.82 37.32
C GLY A 118 24.00 0.64 37.35
N VAL A 119 22.89 0.75 36.65
CA VAL A 119 21.92 -0.33 36.49
C VAL A 119 22.32 -1.10 35.24
N GLY A 120 23.38 -1.91 35.29
CA GLY A 120 23.82 -2.61 34.07
C GLY A 120 25.15 -3.39 34.17
N GLU A 121 25.77 -3.54 35.34
CA GLU A 121 26.95 -4.40 35.42
C GLU A 121 26.55 -5.84 35.77
N GLU A 122 26.58 -6.73 34.79
CA GLU A 122 26.79 -8.16 35.01
C GLU A 122 28.28 -8.50 35.01
N PRO A 123 28.72 -9.48 35.82
CA PRO A 123 30.15 -9.82 35.95
C PRO A 123 30.67 -10.48 34.66
N LYS A 124 31.83 -10.03 34.21
CA LYS A 124 32.58 -10.59 33.10
C LYS A 124 32.85 -12.08 33.31
N ALA A 125 32.25 -12.94 32.55
CA ALA A 125 32.70 -14.32 32.35
C ALA A 125 33.09 -14.49 30.87
N SER A 126 34.37 -14.70 30.72
CA SER A 126 35.17 -15.43 29.72
C SER A 126 34.48 -15.96 28.46
N ASN A 127 34.91 -15.37 27.37
CA ASN A 127 35.30 -16.01 26.09
C ASN A 127 34.51 -17.21 25.57
N LYS A 128 33.60 -16.98 24.58
CA LYS A 128 33.57 -17.74 23.32
C LYS A 128 32.47 -17.20 22.38
N GLN A 129 32.90 -16.98 21.15
CA GLN A 129 32.19 -16.80 19.89
C GLN A 129 31.43 -15.50 19.62
N PRO A 130 31.41 -15.07 18.37
CA PRO A 130 30.92 -13.75 18.02
C PRO A 130 29.41 -13.65 18.26
N ALA A 131 29.06 -12.58 18.92
CA ALA A 131 27.70 -12.24 19.22
C ALA A 131 26.91 -12.09 17.91
N GLU A 132 25.84 -12.83 17.82
CA GLU A 132 24.73 -12.48 16.95
C GLU A 132 24.25 -11.10 17.34
N THR A 133 24.27 -10.25 16.40
CA THR A 133 24.04 -8.82 16.47
C THR A 133 22.56 -8.55 16.68
N ASN A 134 22.27 -7.46 17.34
CA ASN A 134 20.97 -6.87 17.64
C ASN A 134 20.16 -6.45 16.38
N GLU A 135 20.01 -7.32 15.41
CA GLU A 135 19.23 -7.12 14.18
C GLU A 135 17.72 -7.35 14.35
N ILE A 136 17.30 -7.87 15.50
CA ILE A 136 15.94 -8.42 15.71
C ILE A 136 14.82 -7.36 15.78
N GLN A 137 15.10 -6.06 15.83
CA GLN A 137 14.04 -5.07 16.02
C GLN A 137 13.62 -4.28 14.77
N ALA A 138 14.44 -4.24 13.77
CA ALA A 138 14.02 -3.71 12.45
C ALA A 138 13.30 -4.79 11.61
N ASP A 139 13.48 -6.04 11.97
CA ASP A 139 12.93 -7.23 11.34
C ASP A 139 11.68 -7.81 12.02
N THR A 140 10.97 -7.07 12.84
CA THR A 140 9.64 -7.50 13.31
C THR A 140 8.59 -7.13 12.27
N ALA A 141 7.54 -7.95 12.11
CA ALA A 141 6.43 -7.65 11.21
C ALA A 141 5.87 -6.23 11.43
N ASP A 142 5.72 -5.81 12.68
CA ASP A 142 5.29 -4.45 13.05
C ASP A 142 6.30 -3.38 12.61
N GLY A 143 7.59 -3.63 12.80
CA GLY A 143 8.64 -2.70 12.38
C GLY A 143 8.69 -2.52 10.87
N LEU A 144 8.59 -3.63 10.14
CA LEU A 144 8.55 -3.63 8.68
C LEU A 144 7.23 -3.04 8.16
N LEU A 145 6.10 -3.33 8.81
CA LEU A 145 4.80 -2.76 8.43
C LEU A 145 4.75 -1.26 8.70
N LEU A 146 5.30 -0.81 9.83
CA LEU A 146 5.43 0.62 10.12
C LEU A 146 6.32 1.31 9.07
N ALA A 147 7.43 0.68 8.70
CA ALA A 147 8.29 1.18 7.62
C ALA A 147 7.57 1.15 6.25
N ALA A 148 6.72 0.15 6.00
CA ALA A 148 5.92 0.06 4.78
C ALA A 148 4.82 1.13 4.75
N ARG A 149 4.13 1.37 5.87
CA ARG A 149 3.16 2.46 6.01
C ARG A 149 3.83 3.83 5.82
N GLN A 150 4.98 4.01 6.43
CA GLN A 150 5.77 5.23 6.24
C GLN A 150 6.19 5.37 4.78
N ALA A 151 6.72 4.32 4.17
CA ALA A 151 7.07 4.31 2.76
C ALA A 151 5.85 4.58 1.84
N PHE A 152 4.65 4.18 2.23
CA PHE A 152 3.43 4.48 1.49
C PHE A 152 3.01 5.95 1.63
N LEU A 153 3.10 6.50 2.83
CA LEU A 153 2.88 7.93 3.09
C LEU A 153 3.90 8.79 2.34
N ASP A 154 5.12 8.28 2.18
CA ASP A 154 6.21 8.92 1.45
C ASP A 154 6.15 8.62 -0.05
N GLU A 155 5.04 8.02 -0.52
CA GLU A 155 4.83 7.53 -1.90
C GLU A 155 5.97 6.64 -2.44
N ASN A 156 6.81 6.14 -1.54
CA ASN A 156 7.87 5.19 -1.80
C ASN A 156 7.28 3.82 -2.12
N TYR A 157 6.57 3.73 -3.23
CA TYR A 157 5.76 2.58 -3.59
C TYR A 157 6.56 1.29 -3.81
N ALA A 158 7.82 1.41 -4.09
CA ALA A 158 8.59 0.20 -4.24
C ALA A 158 9.19 -0.27 -2.93
N ARG A 159 9.55 0.63 -2.05
CA ARG A 159 9.88 0.25 -0.69
C ARG A 159 8.65 -0.35 0.02
N VAL A 160 7.46 0.19 -0.24
CA VAL A 160 6.23 -0.45 0.21
C VAL A 160 6.16 -1.88 -0.31
N ILE A 161 6.32 -2.09 -1.62
CA ILE A 161 6.25 -3.42 -2.23
C ILE A 161 7.33 -4.33 -1.66
N ALA A 162 8.58 -3.87 -1.56
CA ALA A 162 9.66 -4.65 -0.98
C ALA A 162 9.41 -5.02 0.48
N LEU A 163 9.00 -4.04 1.30
CA LEU A 163 8.72 -4.28 2.70
C LEU A 163 7.49 -5.17 2.88
N THR A 164 6.45 -4.98 2.07
CA THR A 164 5.26 -5.82 2.13
C THR A 164 5.50 -7.22 1.58
N GLU A 165 6.36 -7.38 0.58
CA GLU A 165 6.82 -8.69 0.11
C GLU A 165 7.71 -9.35 1.15
N LYS A 166 8.63 -8.61 1.81
CA LYS A 166 9.43 -9.10 2.93
C LYS A 166 8.53 -9.54 4.09
N ILE A 167 7.56 -8.75 4.49
CA ILE A 167 6.58 -9.11 5.52
C ILE A 167 5.83 -10.39 5.11
N SER A 168 5.29 -10.43 3.91
CA SER A 168 4.57 -11.60 3.40
C SER A 168 5.47 -12.83 3.35
N ALA A 169 6.72 -12.66 2.89
CA ALA A 169 7.66 -13.76 2.78
C ALA A 169 8.15 -14.24 4.15
N GLU A 170 8.42 -13.33 5.08
CA GLU A 170 9.04 -13.65 6.37
C GLU A 170 8.04 -14.11 7.41
N TYR A 171 6.89 -13.50 7.50
CA TYR A 171 5.95 -13.72 8.59
C TYR A 171 4.76 -14.58 8.19
N TRP A 172 4.41 -14.61 6.94
CA TRP A 172 3.42 -15.55 6.47
C TRP A 172 3.93 -17.00 6.38
N SER A 173 5.23 -17.18 6.12
CA SER A 173 5.87 -18.51 6.12
C SER A 173 6.19 -19.04 7.52
N ALA A 174 6.30 -18.18 8.52
CA ALA A 174 6.70 -18.56 9.87
C ALA A 174 5.58 -19.21 10.70
N GLY A 175 4.34 -19.25 10.19
CA GLY A 175 3.21 -19.77 10.96
C GLY A 175 2.89 -18.95 12.21
N GLU A 176 3.45 -17.75 12.32
CA GLU A 176 3.23 -16.86 13.45
C GLU A 176 1.89 -16.13 13.26
N THR A 177 0.86 -16.61 13.96
CA THR A 177 -0.46 -15.96 13.98
C THR A 177 -0.42 -14.56 14.57
N GLU A 178 0.55 -14.28 15.44
CA GLU A 178 0.78 -12.97 16.06
C GLU A 178 1.10 -11.88 15.02
N ASN A 179 1.61 -12.24 13.86
CA ASN A 179 1.97 -11.31 12.78
C ASN A 179 1.00 -11.34 11.59
N LEU A 180 -0.07 -12.13 11.67
CA LEU A 180 -1.03 -12.26 10.59
C LEU A 180 -1.74 -10.92 10.23
N PRO A 181 -2.12 -10.08 11.19
CA PRO A 181 -2.67 -8.75 10.89
C PRO A 181 -1.68 -7.88 10.08
N GLN A 182 -0.40 -7.94 10.43
CA GLN A 182 0.66 -7.17 9.78
C GLN A 182 0.94 -7.65 8.36
N VAL A 183 0.98 -8.96 8.16
CA VAL A 183 1.09 -9.58 6.83
C VAL A 183 -0.07 -9.16 5.94
N ARG A 184 -1.25 -9.15 6.48
CA ARG A 184 -2.49 -8.80 5.80
C ARG A 184 -2.49 -7.35 5.35
N GLU A 185 -2.19 -6.46 6.26
CA GLU A 185 -2.08 -5.03 5.95
C GLU A 185 -0.96 -4.77 4.95
N ALA A 186 0.16 -5.47 5.09
CA ALA A 186 1.25 -5.40 4.13
C ALA A 186 0.78 -5.77 2.71
N LEU A 187 0.02 -6.84 2.58
CA LEU A 187 -0.50 -7.30 1.29
C LEU A 187 -1.53 -6.34 0.70
N GLU A 188 -2.38 -5.76 1.53
CA GLU A 188 -3.28 -4.71 1.09
C GLU A 188 -2.52 -3.48 0.64
N LEU A 189 -1.54 -3.05 1.44
CA LEU A 189 -0.70 -1.92 1.12
C LEU A 189 0.05 -2.14 -0.21
N ALA A 190 0.54 -3.37 -0.47
CA ALA A 190 1.13 -3.74 -1.76
C ALA A 190 0.13 -3.62 -2.91
N GLY A 191 -1.07 -4.15 -2.73
CA GLY A 191 -2.15 -4.02 -3.72
C GLY A 191 -2.50 -2.57 -4.01
N THR A 192 -2.72 -1.78 -2.96
CA THR A 192 -3.01 -0.34 -3.06
C THR A 192 -1.86 0.42 -3.71
N THR A 193 -0.63 0.06 -3.38
CA THR A 193 0.57 0.66 -3.97
C THR A 193 0.65 0.40 -5.47
N ARG A 194 0.36 -0.82 -5.93
CA ARG A 194 0.38 -1.17 -7.35
C ARG A 194 -0.78 -0.54 -8.12
N GLU A 195 -1.95 -0.36 -7.50
CA GLU A 195 -3.02 0.47 -8.06
C GLU A 195 -2.56 1.92 -8.21
N ARG A 196 -1.89 2.46 -7.21
CA ARG A 196 -1.28 3.79 -7.30
C ARG A 196 -0.25 3.89 -8.40
N GLN A 197 0.63 2.92 -8.50
CA GLN A 197 1.57 2.85 -9.61
C GLN A 197 0.85 2.73 -10.97
N ALA A 198 -0.33 2.11 -11.01
CA ALA A 198 -1.17 2.06 -12.22
C ALA A 198 -1.91 3.37 -12.48
N GLU A 199 -2.32 4.08 -11.44
CA GLU A 199 -2.90 5.44 -11.56
C GLU A 199 -1.85 6.46 -11.97
N LEU A 200 -0.61 6.26 -11.59
CA LEU A 200 0.53 7.12 -11.86
C LEU A 200 1.24 6.82 -13.18
N ALA A 201 0.93 5.68 -13.83
CA ALA A 201 1.54 5.32 -15.10
C ALA A 201 1.08 6.23 -16.23
N GLY A 202 1.98 6.85 -16.95
CA GLY A 202 1.71 7.90 -17.94
C GLY A 202 0.93 7.44 -19.17
N THR A 203 0.82 6.13 -19.45
CA THR A 203 0.17 5.61 -20.64
C THR A 203 -0.84 4.50 -20.35
N ILE A 204 -1.76 4.29 -21.29
CA ILE A 204 -2.76 3.21 -21.23
C ILE A 204 -2.09 1.83 -21.13
N GLY A 205 -0.93 1.64 -21.77
CA GLY A 205 -0.17 0.40 -21.75
C GLY A 205 0.45 0.13 -20.37
N GLU A 206 1.13 1.11 -19.81
CA GLU A 206 1.71 1.02 -18.47
C GLU A 206 0.62 0.89 -17.41
N ARG A 207 -0.46 1.68 -17.52
CA ARG A 207 -1.65 1.52 -16.69
C ARG A 207 -2.15 0.08 -16.71
N ARG A 208 -2.24 -0.52 -17.89
CA ARG A 208 -2.71 -1.89 -18.06
C ARG A 208 -1.73 -2.91 -17.48
N ALA A 209 -0.42 -2.68 -17.64
CA ALA A 209 0.59 -3.56 -17.05
C ALA A 209 0.63 -3.42 -15.53
N ARG A 210 0.56 -2.20 -14.99
CA ARG A 210 0.48 -1.99 -13.55
C ARG A 210 -0.87 -2.40 -12.96
N LEU A 211 -1.96 -2.22 -13.70
CA LEU A 211 -3.24 -2.80 -13.34
C LEU A 211 -3.19 -4.34 -13.40
N ASN A 212 -2.48 -4.93 -14.33
CA ASN A 212 -2.26 -6.37 -14.35
C ASN A 212 -1.32 -6.80 -13.20
N GLN A 213 -0.30 -6.05 -12.88
CA GLN A 213 0.53 -6.28 -11.69
C GLN A 213 -0.28 -6.03 -10.40
N ALA A 214 -1.15 -5.03 -10.36
CA ALA A 214 -2.09 -4.82 -9.26
C ALA A 214 -3.09 -5.98 -9.18
N ILE A 215 -3.61 -6.46 -10.32
CA ILE A 215 -4.45 -7.66 -10.38
C ILE A 215 -3.69 -8.86 -9.85
N VAL A 216 -2.48 -9.11 -10.30
CA VAL A 216 -1.63 -10.20 -9.78
C VAL A 216 -1.34 -10.02 -8.30
N SER A 217 -1.07 -8.80 -7.83
CA SER A 217 -0.84 -8.53 -6.41
C SER A 217 -2.10 -8.70 -5.58
N TYR A 218 -3.21 -8.23 -6.10
CA TYR A 218 -4.49 -8.40 -5.46
C TYR A 218 -5.01 -9.83 -5.56
N GLU A 219 -4.76 -10.54 -6.65
CA GLU A 219 -5.01 -11.96 -6.75
C GLU A 219 -4.08 -12.74 -5.84
N THR A 220 -2.81 -12.37 -5.76
CA THR A 220 -1.86 -12.93 -4.78
C THR A 220 -2.27 -12.53 -3.35
N ALA A 221 -2.70 -11.31 -3.13
CA ALA A 221 -3.24 -10.88 -1.84
C ALA A 221 -4.56 -11.59 -1.52
N LEU A 222 -5.43 -11.83 -2.48
CA LEU A 222 -6.61 -12.70 -2.33
C LEU A 222 -6.24 -14.18 -2.23
N ASP A 223 -5.16 -14.60 -2.87
CA ASP A 223 -4.61 -15.94 -2.78
C ASP A 223 -3.85 -16.17 -1.47
N THR A 224 -3.45 -15.14 -0.77
CA THR A 224 -2.92 -15.21 0.61
C THR A 224 -4.01 -15.18 1.64
N ASP A 225 -5.19 -14.89 1.19
CA ASP A 225 -6.43 -14.82 1.94
C ASP A 225 -6.41 -13.80 3.08
N PRO A 226 -6.30 -12.54 2.68
CA PRO A 226 -6.45 -11.48 3.65
C PRO A 226 -7.86 -11.51 4.23
N PRO A 227 -8.05 -10.94 5.41
CA PRO A 227 -9.34 -10.76 6.04
C PRO A 227 -10.36 -10.25 5.03
N ALA A 228 -11.66 -10.63 5.17
CA ALA A 228 -12.76 -10.33 4.25
C ALA A 228 -12.84 -8.85 3.85
N GLU A 229 -12.32 -7.94 4.68
CA GLU A 229 -12.22 -6.51 4.40
C GLU A 229 -11.19 -6.18 3.33
N VAL A 230 -9.95 -6.62 3.49
CA VAL A 230 -8.91 -6.50 2.49
C VAL A 230 -9.36 -7.23 1.22
N SER A 231 -9.94 -8.46 1.36
CA SER A 231 -10.50 -9.25 0.26
C SER A 231 -11.63 -8.53 -0.46
N ALA A 232 -12.52 -7.83 0.26
CA ALA A 232 -13.59 -7.07 -0.34
C ALA A 232 -13.08 -5.78 -0.99
N ARG A 233 -12.19 -5.06 -0.34
CA ARG A 233 -11.51 -3.89 -0.88
C ARG A 233 -10.73 -4.27 -2.14
N ILE A 234 -9.96 -5.35 -2.07
CA ILE A 234 -9.21 -5.91 -3.20
C ILE A 234 -10.15 -6.44 -4.28
N SER A 235 -11.21 -7.18 -3.94
CA SER A 235 -12.18 -7.67 -4.91
C SER A 235 -12.93 -6.52 -5.61
N ASN A 236 -13.25 -5.46 -4.88
CA ASN A 236 -13.86 -4.27 -5.45
C ASN A 236 -12.88 -3.47 -6.30
N ARG A 237 -11.64 -3.35 -5.85
CA ARG A 237 -10.58 -2.73 -6.63
C ARG A 237 -10.24 -3.57 -7.85
N LEU A 238 -10.15 -4.89 -7.74
CA LEU A 238 -10.04 -5.80 -8.87
C LEU A 238 -11.21 -5.67 -9.84
N GLN A 239 -12.41 -5.51 -9.33
CA GLN A 239 -13.58 -5.25 -10.19
C GLN A 239 -13.52 -3.85 -10.79
N GLY A 240 -13.11 -2.84 -10.03
CA GLY A 240 -12.80 -1.51 -10.54
C GLY A 240 -11.72 -1.54 -11.62
N ILE A 241 -10.61 -2.24 -11.37
CA ILE A 241 -9.52 -2.42 -12.30
C ILE A 241 -9.97 -3.23 -13.54
N ARG A 242 -10.74 -4.28 -13.36
CA ARG A 242 -11.29 -5.08 -14.47
C ARG A 242 -12.32 -4.31 -15.28
N THR A 243 -13.11 -3.44 -14.65
CA THR A 243 -14.00 -2.53 -15.37
C THR A 243 -13.27 -1.38 -16.06
N MET A 244 -12.11 -0.98 -15.53
CA MET A 244 -11.19 -0.03 -16.18
C MET A 244 -10.38 -0.68 -17.31
N SER A 245 -10.11 -1.97 -17.24
CA SER A 245 -9.36 -2.74 -18.26
C SER A 245 -10.25 -3.26 -19.39
N VAL A 246 -11.57 -3.35 -19.20
CA VAL A 246 -12.53 -3.59 -20.27
C VAL A 246 -12.70 -2.30 -21.05
N GLU A 247 -12.26 -2.34 -22.30
CA GLU A 247 -12.20 -1.19 -23.21
C GLU A 247 -13.43 -0.29 -23.18
N PRO A 248 -13.25 1.03 -23.38
CA PRO A 248 -14.34 1.98 -23.60
C PRO A 248 -15.30 1.60 -24.75
N ARG A 249 -14.86 0.72 -25.67
CA ARG A 249 -15.65 0.26 -26.82
C ARG A 249 -16.90 -0.55 -26.46
N ALA A 250 -16.89 -1.33 -25.39
CA ALA A 250 -18.09 -2.07 -24.99
C ALA A 250 -19.16 -1.17 -24.33
N ARG A 251 -18.76 -0.01 -23.80
CA ARG A 251 -19.68 0.98 -23.24
C ARG A 251 -20.27 1.93 -24.30
N LEU A 252 -19.60 2.11 -25.42
CA LEU A 252 -20.07 2.96 -26.53
C LEU A 252 -21.18 2.31 -27.37
N ALA A 253 -21.34 0.99 -27.30
CA ALA A 253 -22.34 0.26 -28.08
C ALA A 253 -23.78 0.34 -27.49
N GLU A 254 -23.95 0.78 -26.24
CA GLU A 254 -25.26 0.94 -25.60
C GLU A 254 -25.77 2.43 -25.48
N ALA A 255 -24.97 3.37 -25.96
CA ALA A 255 -25.37 4.80 -25.98
C ALA A 255 -26.11 5.14 -27.28
N ASP A 256 -27.28 4.51 -27.52
CA ASP A 256 -28.10 4.77 -28.69
C ASP A 256 -29.06 5.98 -28.53
N GLU A 257 -28.96 6.72 -27.45
CA GLU A 257 -29.59 8.04 -27.36
C GLU A 257 -28.51 9.12 -27.42
N LYS A 258 -28.32 9.72 -28.59
CA LYS A 258 -27.51 10.94 -28.68
C LYS A 258 -28.11 11.99 -27.74
N PRO A 259 -27.36 12.49 -26.75
CA PRO A 259 -27.84 13.56 -25.90
C PRO A 259 -28.27 14.73 -26.80
N ALA A 260 -29.37 15.37 -26.44
CA ALA A 260 -29.83 16.57 -27.14
C ALA A 260 -28.71 17.61 -27.11
N ALA A 261 -28.35 18.19 -28.25
CA ALA A 261 -27.28 19.15 -28.37
C ALA A 261 -27.45 20.25 -27.31
N GLY A 262 -26.44 20.38 -26.43
CA GLY A 262 -26.39 21.38 -25.35
C GLY A 262 -26.87 20.91 -23.96
N GLY A 263 -27.33 19.68 -23.79
CA GLY A 263 -27.66 19.08 -22.48
C GLY A 263 -26.46 18.53 -21.76
N TRP A 264 -26.55 18.38 -20.40
CA TRP A 264 -25.59 17.63 -19.61
C TRP A 264 -25.94 16.14 -19.67
N ASP A 265 -24.96 15.33 -20.03
CA ASP A 265 -24.94 13.89 -19.82
C ASP A 265 -24.21 13.60 -18.51
N TYR A 266 -24.77 12.72 -17.69
CA TYR A 266 -24.15 12.33 -16.42
C TYR A 266 -24.10 10.82 -16.31
N ARG A 267 -22.98 10.33 -15.81
CA ARG A 267 -22.72 8.91 -15.54
C ARG A 267 -22.07 8.80 -14.19
N GLY A 268 -22.48 7.82 -13.44
CA GLY A 268 -21.85 7.61 -12.15
C GLY A 268 -22.05 6.21 -11.63
N SER A 269 -21.37 5.95 -10.54
CA SER A 269 -21.50 4.72 -9.79
C SER A 269 -21.49 5.01 -8.30
N LEU A 270 -22.29 4.27 -7.57
CA LEU A 270 -22.28 4.18 -6.13
C LEU A 270 -22.00 2.72 -5.77
N LEU A 271 -20.89 2.48 -5.09
CA LEU A 271 -20.54 1.19 -4.54
C LEU A 271 -20.61 1.29 -3.02
N GLN A 272 -21.39 0.40 -2.40
CA GLN A 272 -21.41 0.26 -0.95
C GLN A 272 -21.24 -1.19 -0.57
N TYR A 273 -20.42 -1.46 0.45
CA TYR A 273 -20.26 -2.80 0.96
C TYR A 273 -19.92 -2.83 2.45
N TYR A 274 -20.35 -3.91 3.05
CA TYR A 274 -19.97 -4.33 4.39
C TYR A 274 -19.01 -5.51 4.30
N ARG A 275 -18.12 -5.58 5.24
CA ARG A 275 -17.14 -6.62 5.36
C ARG A 275 -16.88 -6.95 6.82
N ASP A 276 -16.66 -8.24 7.11
CA ASP A 276 -16.29 -8.74 8.43
C ASP A 276 -15.33 -9.93 8.28
N ASP A 277 -14.22 -9.87 9.00
CA ASP A 277 -13.23 -10.91 9.10
C ASP A 277 -13.16 -11.41 10.51
N ILE A 278 -13.24 -12.71 10.64
CA ILE A 278 -13.28 -13.38 11.93
C ILE A 278 -12.17 -14.42 11.94
N ILE A 279 -11.29 -14.36 12.93
CA ILE A 279 -10.21 -15.32 13.12
C ILE A 279 -10.49 -16.13 14.38
N ASP A 280 -10.34 -17.43 14.25
CA ASP A 280 -10.36 -18.40 15.34
C ASP A 280 -8.94 -18.96 15.52
N GLY A 281 -8.43 -18.95 16.73
CA GLY A 281 -7.06 -19.36 17.03
C GLY A 281 -6.03 -18.20 17.05
N LEU A 282 -6.46 -16.98 17.38
CA LEU A 282 -5.56 -15.82 17.54
C LEU A 282 -4.81 -15.82 18.89
N ASN A 283 -5.38 -16.42 19.92
CA ASN A 283 -4.85 -16.41 21.28
C ASN A 283 -4.88 -17.80 21.90
N ASP A 284 -3.92 -18.13 22.76
CA ASP A 284 -3.86 -19.36 23.57
C ASP A 284 -5.01 -19.49 24.58
N ASP A 285 -5.68 -18.40 24.92
CA ASP A 285 -6.86 -18.39 25.78
C ASP A 285 -8.10 -18.62 24.91
N ASP A 286 -8.89 -19.62 25.24
CA ASP A 286 -10.12 -20.13 24.61
C ASP A 286 -11.25 -19.06 24.47
N ASP A 287 -10.92 -17.85 24.09
CA ASP A 287 -11.84 -16.70 23.99
C ASP A 287 -12.74 -16.75 22.74
N GLY A 288 -12.53 -17.75 21.87
CA GLY A 288 -13.34 -17.98 20.66
C GLY A 288 -13.01 -17.02 19.50
N PRO A 289 -13.76 -17.12 18.39
CA PRO A 289 -13.50 -16.34 17.19
C PRO A 289 -13.63 -14.84 17.41
N GLU A 290 -12.62 -14.07 17.01
CA GLU A 290 -12.60 -12.61 17.11
C GLU A 290 -12.75 -11.97 15.73
N SER A 291 -13.56 -10.90 15.65
CA SER A 291 -13.59 -10.04 14.47
C SER A 291 -12.34 -9.15 14.49
N VAL A 292 -11.52 -9.27 13.48
CA VAL A 292 -10.26 -8.50 13.37
C VAL A 292 -10.40 -7.30 12.46
N ASN A 293 -11.52 -7.25 11.72
CA ASN A 293 -11.69 -6.21 10.72
C ASN A 293 -13.18 -6.09 10.34
N ARG A 294 -13.79 -4.92 10.62
CA ARG A 294 -15.21 -4.70 10.35
C ARG A 294 -15.43 -3.33 9.74
N LEU A 295 -15.66 -3.28 8.42
CA LEU A 295 -15.80 -2.02 7.69
C LEU A 295 -17.13 -1.87 6.97
N PHE A 296 -17.50 -0.61 6.81
CA PHE A 296 -18.50 -0.20 5.83
C PHE A 296 -17.89 0.84 4.90
N VAL A 297 -17.84 0.53 3.61
CA VAL A 297 -17.19 1.38 2.60
C VAL A 297 -18.21 1.90 1.61
N THR A 298 -18.09 3.17 1.26
CA THR A 298 -18.87 3.85 0.24
C THR A 298 -17.94 4.53 -0.77
N ASN A 299 -18.03 4.14 -2.05
CA ASN A 299 -17.30 4.78 -3.12
C ASN A 299 -18.30 5.44 -4.09
N VAL A 300 -18.01 6.67 -4.46
CA VAL A 300 -18.81 7.45 -5.40
C VAL A 300 -17.96 7.91 -6.56
N GLY A 301 -18.35 7.55 -7.78
CA GLY A 301 -17.77 8.09 -9.00
C GLY A 301 -18.84 8.86 -9.78
N LEU A 302 -18.52 10.06 -10.21
CA LEU A 302 -19.42 10.90 -11.03
C LEU A 302 -18.63 11.53 -12.17
N GLN A 303 -19.17 11.39 -13.37
CA GLN A 303 -18.71 12.08 -14.56
C GLN A 303 -19.89 12.80 -15.20
N MET A 304 -19.74 14.08 -15.43
CA MET A 304 -20.73 14.91 -16.12
C MET A 304 -20.07 15.52 -17.37
N GLU A 305 -20.77 15.48 -18.48
CA GLU A 305 -20.27 16.02 -19.73
C GLU A 305 -21.38 16.82 -20.44
N ARG A 306 -21.01 17.98 -20.98
CA ARG A 306 -21.86 18.79 -21.84
C ARG A 306 -21.13 19.04 -23.14
N ARG A 307 -21.69 18.59 -24.22
CA ARG A 307 -21.20 18.83 -25.60
C ARG A 307 -22.02 19.87 -26.29
N ALA A 308 -21.35 20.93 -26.76
CA ALA A 308 -21.88 21.86 -27.70
C ALA A 308 -21.26 21.60 -29.11
N GLU A 309 -21.56 22.45 -30.09
CA GLU A 309 -21.02 22.26 -31.45
C GLU A 309 -19.51 22.40 -31.52
N THR A 310 -18.93 23.26 -30.68
CA THR A 310 -17.50 23.65 -30.74
C THR A 310 -16.72 23.37 -29.45
N ASP A 311 -17.42 23.05 -28.36
CA ASP A 311 -16.81 22.90 -27.05
C ASP A 311 -17.43 21.77 -26.23
N VAL A 312 -16.62 21.23 -25.33
CA VAL A 312 -16.97 20.19 -24.36
C VAL A 312 -16.57 20.65 -22.97
N TRP A 313 -17.53 20.63 -22.06
CA TRP A 313 -17.30 20.77 -20.62
C TRP A 313 -17.43 19.41 -19.95
N ALA A 314 -16.50 19.07 -19.06
CA ALA A 314 -16.67 17.88 -18.23
C ALA A 314 -16.32 18.17 -16.77
N ILE A 315 -16.97 17.44 -15.87
CA ILE A 315 -16.72 17.46 -14.43
C ILE A 315 -16.51 16.02 -14.00
N GLY A 316 -15.43 15.76 -13.28
CA GLY A 316 -15.11 14.47 -12.70
C GLY A 316 -15.03 14.56 -11.18
N LEU A 317 -15.60 13.56 -10.49
CA LEU A 317 -15.49 13.39 -9.04
C LEU A 317 -15.38 11.90 -8.73
N ASP A 318 -14.34 11.54 -7.99
CA ASP A 318 -14.19 10.21 -7.40
C ASP A 318 -13.83 10.38 -5.92
N ALA A 319 -14.65 9.81 -5.05
CA ALA A 319 -14.51 9.93 -3.60
C ALA A 319 -14.80 8.60 -2.92
N SER A 320 -14.15 8.38 -1.77
CA SER A 320 -14.32 7.21 -0.92
C SER A 320 -14.57 7.63 0.53
N LEU A 321 -15.43 6.88 1.21
CA LEU A 321 -15.68 6.97 2.64
C LEU A 321 -15.56 5.58 3.23
N ILE A 322 -14.69 5.41 4.22
CA ILE A 322 -14.43 4.16 4.92
C ILE A 322 -14.81 4.38 6.38
N ASN A 323 -15.77 3.61 6.87
CA ASN A 323 -16.11 3.59 8.28
C ASN A 323 -15.55 2.29 8.88
N ASP A 324 -14.54 2.40 9.72
CA ASP A 324 -14.09 1.32 10.56
C ASP A 324 -15.07 1.16 11.73
N LEU A 325 -15.81 0.05 11.73
CA LEU A 325 -16.82 -0.23 12.75
C LEU A 325 -16.22 -0.90 14.01
N GLN A 326 -14.93 -1.25 13.96
CA GLN A 326 -14.21 -1.82 15.08
C GLN A 326 -13.51 -0.72 15.90
N GLU A 327 -12.90 0.24 15.23
CA GLU A 327 -12.19 1.35 15.88
C GLU A 327 -13.07 2.61 16.04
N ASP A 328 -14.30 2.59 15.50
CA ASP A 328 -15.23 3.75 15.44
C ASP A 328 -14.59 4.97 14.76
N GLU A 329 -13.81 4.71 13.71
CA GLU A 329 -13.13 5.73 12.92
C GLU A 329 -13.76 5.86 11.53
N THR A 330 -13.65 7.04 10.96
CA THR A 330 -14.14 7.33 9.61
C THR A 330 -13.09 8.07 8.82
N ASP A 331 -12.66 7.45 7.72
CA ASP A 331 -11.74 8.03 6.76
C ASP A 331 -12.47 8.45 5.49
N SER A 332 -12.09 9.60 4.94
CA SER A 332 -12.62 10.08 3.67
C SER A 332 -11.51 10.52 2.74
N SER A 333 -11.66 10.21 1.46
CA SER A 333 -10.68 10.62 0.47
C SER A 333 -11.33 11.06 -0.84
N VAL A 334 -10.66 11.99 -1.52
CA VAL A 334 -11.03 12.45 -2.85
C VAL A 334 -9.86 12.18 -3.78
N SER A 335 -10.01 11.19 -4.65
CA SER A 335 -8.94 10.81 -5.60
C SER A 335 -8.95 11.66 -6.86
N ASN A 336 -10.09 12.21 -7.24
CA ASN A 336 -10.26 13.05 -8.42
C ASN A 336 -11.37 14.05 -8.16
N ALA A 337 -11.15 15.34 -8.45
CA ALA A 337 -12.15 16.40 -8.39
C ALA A 337 -11.75 17.51 -9.36
N ASN A 338 -12.18 17.41 -10.60
CA ASN A 338 -11.76 18.36 -11.63
C ASN A 338 -12.90 18.85 -12.52
N ILE A 339 -12.64 19.98 -13.17
CA ILE A 339 -13.41 20.52 -14.25
C ILE A 339 -12.53 20.67 -15.48
N SER A 340 -13.02 20.25 -16.64
CA SER A 340 -12.32 20.41 -17.90
C SER A 340 -13.15 21.13 -18.95
N TYR A 341 -12.46 21.91 -19.77
CA TYR A 341 -12.96 22.59 -20.94
C TYR A 341 -12.14 22.18 -22.15
N SER A 342 -12.75 21.73 -23.21
CA SER A 342 -12.08 21.29 -24.43
C SER A 342 -12.73 21.87 -25.68
N THR A 343 -11.90 22.26 -26.62
CA THR A 343 -12.28 22.61 -28.00
C THR A 343 -11.47 21.73 -28.96
N GLU A 344 -11.56 21.96 -30.27
CA GLU A 344 -10.74 21.34 -31.29
C GLU A 344 -9.23 21.64 -31.05
N ASP A 345 -8.93 22.87 -30.63
CA ASP A 345 -7.55 23.39 -30.53
C ASP A 345 -6.92 23.30 -29.14
N LEU A 346 -7.70 23.11 -28.08
CA LEU A 346 -7.18 23.10 -26.73
C LEU A 346 -8.02 22.28 -25.74
N ARG A 347 -7.34 21.85 -24.66
CA ARG A 347 -7.99 21.32 -23.47
C ARG A 347 -7.38 21.98 -22.23
N LEU A 348 -8.24 22.49 -21.35
CA LEU A 348 -7.89 23.03 -20.03
C LEU A 348 -8.54 22.18 -18.94
N VAL A 349 -7.78 21.81 -17.91
CA VAL A 349 -8.29 21.08 -16.74
C VAL A 349 -7.85 21.79 -15.48
N GLY A 350 -8.73 21.97 -14.52
CA GLY A 350 -8.44 22.53 -13.20
C GLY A 350 -9.00 21.70 -12.07
N GLY A 351 -8.27 21.61 -10.96
CA GLY A 351 -8.64 20.86 -9.77
C GLY A 351 -7.72 19.66 -9.51
N ARG A 352 -8.20 18.71 -8.69
CA ARG A 352 -7.47 17.47 -8.40
C ARG A 352 -7.54 16.54 -9.59
N GLN A 353 -6.39 16.19 -10.11
CA GLN A 353 -6.25 15.41 -11.33
C GLN A 353 -5.05 14.47 -11.27
N THR A 354 -5.10 13.44 -12.11
CA THR A 354 -4.02 12.48 -12.30
C THR A 354 -3.62 12.47 -13.77
N ARG A 355 -2.33 12.25 -14.05
CA ARG A 355 -1.80 11.89 -15.38
C ARG A 355 -2.09 12.86 -16.52
N THR A 356 -2.22 14.11 -16.23
CA THR A 356 -2.42 15.09 -17.29
C THR A 356 -1.11 15.44 -17.99
N LEU A 357 0.04 15.17 -17.34
CA LEU A 357 1.38 15.39 -17.86
C LEU A 357 2.19 14.10 -17.78
N THR A 358 2.83 13.70 -18.90
CA THR A 358 3.82 12.62 -18.93
C THR A 358 4.99 12.97 -17.99
N GLY A 359 5.48 12.00 -17.23
CA GLY A 359 6.57 12.21 -16.26
C GLY A 359 6.11 12.68 -14.88
N VAL A 360 4.88 13.18 -14.70
CA VAL A 360 4.30 13.41 -13.38
C VAL A 360 3.57 12.14 -12.93
N ASN A 361 4.18 11.42 -12.02
CA ASN A 361 3.70 10.12 -11.57
C ASN A 361 2.74 10.21 -10.37
N GLN A 362 2.40 11.41 -9.90
CA GLN A 362 1.57 11.66 -8.73
C GLN A 362 0.27 12.37 -9.12
N ARG A 363 -0.71 12.33 -8.21
CA ARG A 363 -1.86 13.23 -8.29
C ARG A 363 -1.41 14.64 -7.93
N PHE A 364 -2.13 15.60 -8.44
CA PHE A 364 -1.88 16.99 -8.11
C PHE A 364 -3.15 17.83 -8.11
N ASP A 365 -3.12 18.87 -7.31
CA ASP A 365 -4.10 19.94 -7.28
C ASP A 365 -3.55 21.11 -8.09
N GLY A 366 -4.09 21.32 -9.29
CA GLY A 366 -3.49 22.33 -10.18
C GLY A 366 -4.25 22.54 -11.48
N ILE A 367 -3.52 23.04 -12.44
CA ILE A 367 -4.03 23.36 -13.77
C ILE A 367 -3.17 22.66 -14.81
N SER A 368 -3.81 22.07 -15.82
CA SER A 368 -3.14 21.60 -17.03
C SER A 368 -3.77 22.21 -18.27
N TYR A 369 -2.94 22.51 -19.24
CA TYR A 369 -3.28 23.06 -20.54
C TYR A 369 -2.67 22.19 -21.64
N LYS A 370 -3.48 21.71 -22.57
CA LYS A 370 -3.04 20.97 -23.74
C LYS A 370 -3.40 21.75 -25.01
N ASP A 371 -2.39 22.09 -25.82
CA ASP A 371 -2.50 22.69 -27.15
C ASP A 371 -2.62 21.57 -28.20
N THR A 372 -3.77 21.47 -28.86
CA THR A 372 -4.06 20.51 -29.93
C THR A 372 -4.20 21.19 -31.30
N SER A 373 -3.92 22.50 -31.40
CA SER A 373 -4.09 23.29 -32.61
C SER A 373 -3.19 22.88 -33.78
N ARG A 374 -2.11 22.14 -33.47
CA ARG A 374 -1.14 21.70 -34.48
C ARG A 374 -1.33 20.20 -34.78
N SER A 375 -1.46 19.89 -36.05
CA SER A 375 -1.61 18.49 -36.49
C SER A 375 -0.31 17.67 -36.37
N ALA A 376 0.87 18.33 -36.39
CA ALA A 376 2.16 17.65 -36.35
C ALA A 376 2.62 17.26 -34.95
N PHE A 377 2.22 18.01 -33.92
CA PHE A 377 2.55 17.74 -32.52
C PHE A 377 1.57 18.44 -31.59
N GLN A 378 1.44 17.94 -30.38
CA GLN A 378 0.66 18.51 -29.29
C GLN A 378 1.59 18.88 -28.14
N MET A 379 1.27 19.94 -27.42
CA MET A 379 2.02 20.34 -26.23
C MET A 379 1.11 20.35 -25.01
N THR A 380 1.57 19.79 -23.92
CA THR A 380 0.87 19.85 -22.63
C THR A 380 1.75 20.55 -21.61
N TYR A 381 1.16 21.42 -20.82
CA TYR A 381 1.78 22.10 -19.70
C TYR A 381 0.94 21.82 -18.46
N ALA A 382 1.59 21.60 -17.33
CA ALA A 382 0.91 21.47 -16.06
C ALA A 382 1.72 22.11 -14.95
N LEU A 383 1.01 22.59 -13.93
CA LEU A 383 1.60 23.12 -12.71
C LEU A 383 0.60 22.97 -11.55
N GLY A 384 1.11 22.86 -10.34
CA GLY A 384 0.29 22.72 -9.16
C GLY A 384 1.05 22.22 -7.95
N TYR A 385 0.30 21.61 -7.04
CA TYR A 385 0.77 21.03 -5.81
C TYR A 385 0.61 19.52 -5.89
N LEU A 386 1.67 18.77 -5.59
CA LEU A 386 1.60 17.31 -5.57
C LEU A 386 0.83 16.83 -4.35
N VAL A 387 0.01 15.79 -4.54
CA VAL A 387 -0.77 15.18 -3.46
C VAL A 387 -0.06 13.92 -3.00
N GLN A 388 0.48 13.94 -1.79
CA GLN A 388 1.31 12.85 -1.25
C GLN A 388 0.47 11.64 -0.82
N SER A 389 -0.75 11.84 -0.35
CA SER A 389 -1.61 10.78 0.16
C SER A 389 -3.06 10.89 -0.35
N TYR A 390 -3.86 9.83 -0.18
CA TYR A 390 -5.29 9.83 -0.46
C TYR A 390 -6.08 10.75 0.47
N TYR A 391 -5.59 10.90 1.68
CA TYR A 391 -6.27 11.56 2.79
C TYR A 391 -5.75 12.98 3.02
N ASP A 392 -4.73 13.39 2.26
CA ASP A 392 -4.08 14.66 2.51
C ASP A 392 -4.87 15.84 1.94
N ASP A 393 -4.85 16.91 2.70
CA ASP A 393 -5.20 18.26 2.24
C ASP A 393 -4.20 18.70 1.15
N VAL A 394 -4.47 19.85 0.55
CA VAL A 394 -3.55 20.44 -0.43
C VAL A 394 -2.21 20.75 0.24
N ASP A 395 -1.16 20.06 -0.18
CA ASP A 395 0.21 20.34 0.26
C ASP A 395 0.82 21.45 -0.58
N THR A 396 0.87 22.66 -0.03
CA THR A 396 1.42 23.83 -0.71
C THR A 396 2.94 23.88 -0.73
N ASP A 397 3.60 23.04 0.07
CA ASP A 397 5.07 23.00 0.18
C ASP A 397 5.70 22.05 -0.84
N HIS A 398 4.86 21.24 -1.52
CA HIS A 398 5.29 20.35 -2.59
C HIS A 398 4.73 20.78 -3.94
N THR A 399 5.48 21.59 -4.65
CA THR A 399 5.08 22.19 -5.93
C THR A 399 5.69 21.45 -7.11
N PHE A 400 5.07 21.57 -8.28
CA PHE A 400 5.66 21.11 -9.53
C PHE A 400 5.25 21.98 -10.72
N TYR A 401 6.05 21.93 -11.76
CA TYR A 401 5.66 22.32 -13.12
C TYR A 401 6.34 21.41 -14.15
N GLY A 402 5.73 21.30 -15.30
CA GLY A 402 6.29 20.49 -16.36
C GLY A 402 5.62 20.72 -17.71
N ALA A 403 6.24 20.16 -18.73
CA ALA A 403 5.77 20.20 -20.09
C ALA A 403 6.07 18.90 -20.81
N ASN A 404 5.19 18.51 -21.76
CA ASN A 404 5.50 17.46 -22.71
C ASN A 404 5.14 17.86 -24.15
N ILE A 405 5.80 17.22 -25.11
CA ILE A 405 5.52 17.30 -26.53
C ILE A 405 5.20 15.89 -27.02
N SER A 406 3.99 15.72 -27.56
CA SER A 406 3.50 14.47 -28.13
C SER A 406 3.42 14.58 -29.66
N PHE A 407 3.96 13.62 -30.37
CA PHE A 407 3.90 13.55 -31.83
C PHE A 407 3.88 12.12 -32.34
N SER A 408 3.27 11.91 -33.52
CA SER A 408 3.14 10.61 -34.15
C SER A 408 3.89 10.64 -35.50
N PRO A 409 5.18 10.20 -35.54
CA PRO A 409 5.96 10.20 -36.78
C PRO A 409 5.39 9.28 -37.85
N TYR A 410 4.69 8.24 -37.41
CA TYR A 410 3.97 7.26 -38.24
C TYR A 410 2.65 6.88 -37.55
N ASP A 411 1.66 6.42 -38.30
CA ASP A 411 0.35 6.01 -37.76
C ASP A 411 0.44 4.90 -36.69
N SER A 412 1.57 4.20 -36.64
CA SER A 412 1.84 3.11 -35.72
C SER A 412 2.77 3.50 -34.57
N LEU A 413 3.27 4.71 -34.49
CA LEU A 413 4.30 5.14 -33.55
C LEU A 413 3.95 6.48 -32.93
N ASP A 414 3.72 6.49 -31.63
CA ASP A 414 3.52 7.67 -30.81
C ASP A 414 4.76 7.90 -29.94
N VAL A 415 5.19 9.16 -29.81
CA VAL A 415 6.35 9.58 -29.02
C VAL A 415 5.96 10.76 -28.16
N ASP A 416 6.23 10.66 -26.87
CA ASP A 416 6.15 11.75 -25.90
C ASP A 416 7.54 12.06 -25.36
N LEU A 417 7.92 13.35 -25.36
CA LEU A 417 9.10 13.85 -24.67
C LEU A 417 8.66 14.80 -23.59
N TYR A 418 9.22 14.68 -22.40
CA TYR A 418 8.80 15.49 -21.27
C TYR A 418 9.95 16.04 -20.44
N PHE A 419 9.63 17.10 -19.71
CA PHE A 419 10.41 17.70 -18.64
C PHE A 419 9.50 17.96 -17.46
N VAL A 420 9.98 17.63 -16.25
CA VAL A 420 9.27 17.88 -14.98
C VAL A 420 10.26 18.39 -13.96
N GLU A 421 9.86 19.40 -13.19
CA GLU A 421 10.56 19.89 -12.02
C GLU A 421 9.61 19.91 -10.83
N GLN A 422 10.10 19.40 -9.70
CA GLN A 422 9.38 19.29 -8.43
C GLN A 422 10.23 19.92 -7.34
N GLU A 423 9.59 20.66 -6.45
CA GLU A 423 10.20 21.30 -5.29
C GLU A 423 9.42 20.95 -4.03
N ILE A 424 10.13 20.68 -2.94
CA ILE A 424 9.53 20.43 -1.62
C ILE A 424 10.24 21.26 -0.56
N SER A 425 9.49 22.06 0.21
CA SER A 425 10.03 22.93 1.27
C SER A 425 11.21 23.81 0.80
N GLY A 426 11.19 24.24 -0.47
CA GLY A 426 12.25 25.06 -1.07
C GLY A 426 13.49 24.30 -1.52
N LEU A 427 13.52 22.98 -1.42
CA LEU A 427 14.55 22.12 -1.99
C LEU A 427 14.07 21.54 -3.32
N THR A 428 14.98 21.27 -4.25
CA THR A 428 14.66 20.48 -5.43
C THR A 428 14.31 19.08 -5.02
N ASP A 429 13.07 18.66 -5.28
CA ASP A 429 12.62 17.29 -4.99
C ASP A 429 13.03 16.33 -6.12
N ARG A 430 12.77 16.74 -7.36
CA ARG A 430 13.09 15.97 -8.56
C ARG A 430 13.16 16.90 -9.78
N GLN A 431 14.13 16.66 -10.67
CA GLN A 431 14.18 17.31 -11.96
C GLN A 431 14.46 16.27 -13.04
N SER A 432 13.49 15.97 -13.90
CA SER A 432 13.65 14.89 -14.86
C SER A 432 13.32 15.27 -16.29
N VAL A 433 14.01 14.59 -17.19
CA VAL A 433 13.72 14.52 -18.62
C VAL A 433 13.47 13.07 -19.01
N GLY A 434 12.54 12.84 -19.91
CA GLY A 434 12.25 11.49 -20.31
C GLY A 434 11.50 11.40 -21.62
N SER A 435 11.27 10.16 -22.03
CA SER A 435 10.49 9.85 -23.22
C SER A 435 9.61 8.63 -22.99
N GLU A 436 8.43 8.67 -23.59
CA GLU A 436 7.56 7.52 -23.76
C GLU A 436 7.43 7.23 -25.27
N ILE A 437 7.45 5.95 -25.61
CA ILE A 437 7.36 5.48 -26.98
C ILE A 437 6.33 4.38 -27.03
N GLU A 438 5.29 4.55 -27.83
CA GLU A 438 4.28 3.54 -28.06
C GLU A 438 4.29 3.14 -29.55
N TYR A 439 4.52 1.85 -29.81
CA TYR A 439 4.41 1.27 -31.14
C TYR A 439 3.28 0.26 -31.18
N ARG A 440 2.38 0.38 -32.15
CA ARG A 440 1.20 -0.48 -32.29
C ARG A 440 0.97 -0.86 -33.74
N ASN A 441 0.76 -2.15 -33.99
CA ASN A 441 0.22 -2.67 -35.25
C ASN A 441 -0.76 -3.82 -34.97
N ASP A 442 -1.20 -4.52 -36.02
CA ASP A 442 -2.24 -5.57 -35.92
C ASP A 442 -1.84 -6.75 -35.01
N VAL A 443 -0.57 -7.01 -34.82
CA VAL A 443 -0.04 -8.17 -34.09
C VAL A 443 0.88 -7.83 -32.93
N SER A 444 1.33 -6.58 -32.85
CA SER A 444 2.32 -6.15 -31.84
C SER A 444 1.89 -4.86 -31.17
N PHE A 445 2.11 -4.81 -29.87
CA PHE A 445 2.11 -3.60 -29.08
C PHE A 445 3.43 -3.53 -28.31
N VAL A 446 4.12 -2.42 -28.38
CA VAL A 446 5.35 -2.18 -27.63
C VAL A 446 5.25 -0.79 -27.02
N TYR A 447 5.47 -0.70 -25.71
CA TYR A 447 5.54 0.52 -24.96
C TYR A 447 6.86 0.57 -24.21
N GLY A 448 7.52 1.70 -24.26
CA GLY A 448 8.75 1.96 -23.52
C GLY A 448 8.75 3.33 -22.87
N ILE A 449 9.30 3.41 -21.67
CA ILE A 449 9.58 4.67 -20.98
C ILE A 449 11.04 4.70 -20.53
N ILE A 450 11.65 5.87 -20.62
CA ILE A 450 12.95 6.17 -20.04
C ILE A 450 12.80 7.50 -19.30
N ASP A 451 13.15 7.49 -18.02
CA ASP A 451 13.17 8.67 -17.15
C ASP A 451 14.56 8.85 -16.55
N TYR A 452 15.15 10.01 -16.77
CA TYR A 452 16.46 10.40 -16.25
C TYR A 452 16.33 11.63 -15.39
N ASP A 453 16.75 11.53 -14.13
CA ASP A 453 16.80 12.68 -13.23
C ASP A 453 18.06 13.48 -13.48
N THR A 454 17.88 14.75 -13.86
CA THR A 454 18.99 15.66 -14.18
C THR A 454 19.59 16.33 -12.95
N PHE A 455 18.86 16.34 -11.83
CA PHE A 455 19.36 16.89 -10.57
C PHE A 455 20.23 15.86 -9.83
N TYR A 456 19.73 14.63 -9.71
CA TYR A 456 20.49 13.51 -9.12
C TYR A 456 21.50 12.88 -10.10
N GLU A 457 21.48 13.29 -11.36
CA GLU A 457 22.34 12.79 -12.45
C GLU A 457 22.24 11.26 -12.61
N ASP A 458 21.03 10.69 -12.47
CA ASP A 458 20.86 9.25 -12.50
C ASP A 458 19.58 8.79 -13.25
N LEU A 459 19.59 7.53 -13.67
CA LEU A 459 18.49 6.88 -14.36
C LEU A 459 17.40 6.48 -13.35
N ASN A 460 16.28 7.17 -13.39
CA ASN A 460 15.16 6.92 -12.49
C ASN A 460 14.37 5.68 -12.86
N ASN A 461 14.06 5.49 -14.15
CA ASN A 461 13.27 4.36 -14.61
C ASN A 461 13.50 4.04 -16.08
N VAL A 462 13.60 2.76 -16.39
CA VAL A 462 13.42 2.20 -17.75
C VAL A 462 12.39 1.10 -17.66
N THR A 463 11.32 1.21 -18.44
CA THR A 463 10.27 0.19 -18.51
C THR A 463 10.02 -0.19 -19.97
N LEU A 464 9.86 -1.47 -20.23
CA LEU A 464 9.45 -2.01 -21.52
C LEU A 464 8.27 -2.95 -21.31
N ILE A 465 7.22 -2.73 -22.08
CA ILE A 465 6.02 -3.57 -22.12
C ILE A 465 5.79 -3.99 -23.57
N SER A 466 5.58 -5.27 -23.81
CA SER A 466 5.31 -5.76 -25.14
C SER A 466 4.27 -6.86 -25.12
N ASN A 467 3.33 -6.80 -26.06
CA ASN A 467 2.41 -7.88 -26.37
C ASN A 467 2.59 -8.26 -27.82
N TYR A 468 2.68 -9.55 -28.09
CA TYR A 468 2.92 -10.08 -29.42
C TYR A 468 2.02 -11.27 -29.72
N ARG A 469 1.15 -11.14 -30.72
CA ARG A 469 0.35 -12.22 -31.25
C ARG A 469 1.13 -12.94 -32.36
N TYR A 470 1.76 -14.03 -31.97
CA TYR A 470 2.53 -14.85 -32.94
C TYR A 470 1.64 -15.55 -33.96
N SER A 471 0.46 -16.00 -33.53
CA SER A 471 -0.52 -16.65 -34.39
C SER A 471 -1.94 -16.51 -33.79
N ALA A 472 -2.95 -17.06 -34.45
CA ALA A 472 -4.30 -17.13 -33.90
C ALA A 472 -4.39 -17.96 -32.59
N GLN A 473 -3.37 -18.76 -32.30
CA GLN A 473 -3.33 -19.63 -31.13
C GLN A 473 -2.35 -19.16 -30.05
N TRP A 474 -1.33 -18.39 -30.39
CA TRP A 474 -0.25 -17.98 -29.48
C TRP A 474 -0.22 -16.47 -29.28
N ASP A 475 -0.36 -16.07 -28.05
CA ASP A 475 -0.12 -14.69 -27.59
C ASP A 475 0.99 -14.70 -26.53
N PHE A 476 1.89 -13.72 -26.60
CA PHE A 476 2.99 -13.53 -25.64
C PHE A 476 2.95 -12.10 -25.09
N ASN A 477 3.37 -11.96 -23.84
CA ASN A 477 3.54 -10.67 -23.19
C ASN A 477 4.87 -10.63 -22.43
N LEU A 478 5.51 -9.48 -22.46
CA LEU A 478 6.74 -9.19 -21.75
C LEU A 478 6.59 -7.85 -21.06
N THR A 479 6.90 -7.82 -19.78
CA THR A 479 7.09 -6.57 -19.03
C THR A 479 8.41 -6.65 -18.31
N THR A 480 9.24 -5.63 -18.44
CA THR A 480 10.47 -5.51 -17.68
C THR A 480 10.68 -4.06 -17.27
N SER A 481 11.17 -3.85 -16.06
CA SER A 481 11.55 -2.54 -15.58
C SER A 481 12.84 -2.60 -14.76
N TYR A 482 13.58 -1.53 -14.81
CA TYR A 482 14.76 -1.29 -14.01
C TYR A 482 14.79 0.18 -13.59
N GLY A 483 15.02 0.47 -12.34
CA GLY A 483 15.12 1.85 -11.87
C GLY A 483 14.97 1.96 -10.38
N TYR A 484 15.00 3.19 -9.91
CA TYR A 484 14.72 3.47 -8.52
C TYR A 484 13.27 3.15 -8.18
N SER A 485 13.09 2.62 -6.99
CA SER A 485 11.83 2.14 -6.53
C SER A 485 11.64 2.52 -5.06
N PRO A 486 10.92 3.63 -4.82
CA PRO A 486 10.20 4.51 -5.76
C PRO A 486 11.14 5.31 -6.64
N THR A 487 10.55 6.15 -7.49
CA THR A 487 11.25 7.24 -8.15
C THR A 487 12.12 7.98 -7.15
N LEU A 488 13.39 8.20 -7.47
CA LEU A 488 14.30 8.97 -6.62
C LEU A 488 13.79 10.40 -6.48
N SER A 489 13.59 10.83 -5.26
CA SER A 489 13.16 12.18 -4.89
C SER A 489 13.71 12.56 -3.52
N THR A 490 13.83 13.85 -3.24
CA THR A 490 14.31 14.38 -1.96
C THR A 490 13.41 13.98 -0.81
N LEU A 491 12.10 13.79 -1.07
CA LEU A 491 11.14 13.29 -0.11
C LEU A 491 11.56 11.93 0.49
N ASN A 492 12.29 11.11 -0.27
CA ASN A 492 12.77 9.80 0.20
C ASN A 492 13.74 9.90 1.39
N ALA A 493 14.33 11.08 1.65
CA ALA A 493 15.15 11.31 2.84
C ALA A 493 14.37 11.14 4.16
N LEU A 494 13.05 11.25 4.14
CA LEU A 494 12.19 11.03 5.33
C LEU A 494 12.04 9.57 5.73
N GLN A 495 12.38 8.63 4.84
CA GLN A 495 12.16 7.21 5.09
C GLN A 495 12.89 6.74 6.36
N GLY A 496 12.11 6.17 7.29
CA GLY A 496 12.63 5.69 8.58
C GLY A 496 13.04 6.78 9.56
N GLN A 497 12.87 8.08 9.22
CA GLN A 497 13.15 9.19 10.11
C GLN A 497 12.00 9.44 11.10
N ALA A 498 12.34 10.02 12.26
CA ALA A 498 11.34 10.58 13.17
C ALA A 498 10.78 11.94 12.70
N ALA A 499 11.40 12.53 11.68
CA ALA A 499 10.95 13.77 11.05
C ALA A 499 9.71 13.49 10.20
N SER A 500 8.70 14.34 10.30
CA SER A 500 7.44 14.22 9.55
C SER A 500 7.41 15.08 8.27
N SER A 501 8.44 15.90 8.03
CA SER A 501 8.54 16.77 6.86
C SER A 501 10.00 17.07 6.52
N ILE A 502 10.27 17.42 5.28
CA ILE A 502 11.58 17.88 4.81
C ILE A 502 12.00 19.13 5.59
N ASP A 503 11.08 20.05 5.85
CA ASP A 503 11.34 21.25 6.65
C ASP A 503 11.91 20.92 8.03
N SER A 504 11.41 19.87 8.68
CA SER A 504 11.98 19.43 9.96
C SER A 504 13.35 18.75 9.85
N LEU A 505 13.75 18.27 8.66
CA LEU A 505 15.12 17.80 8.41
C LEU A 505 16.08 18.97 8.23
N THR A 506 15.67 20.06 7.58
CA THR A 506 16.51 21.23 7.33
C THR A 506 16.94 21.93 8.63
N ASP A 507 16.21 21.75 9.74
CA ASP A 507 16.59 22.25 11.06
C ASP A 507 17.89 21.62 11.62
N ARG A 508 18.30 20.45 11.14
CA ARG A 508 19.44 19.68 11.67
C ARG A 508 20.45 19.18 10.63
N LEU A 509 20.06 19.15 9.37
CA LEU A 509 20.88 18.66 8.25
C LEU A 509 21.02 19.76 7.21
N THR A 510 22.12 19.73 6.48
CA THR A 510 22.31 20.58 5.29
C THR A 510 21.55 19.98 4.11
N ASP A 511 21.28 20.81 3.10
CA ASP A 511 20.61 20.39 1.86
C ASP A 511 21.35 19.18 1.22
N ASP A 512 22.68 19.25 1.12
CA ASP A 512 23.51 18.16 0.57
C ASP A 512 23.36 16.85 1.37
N GLN A 513 23.22 16.93 2.70
CA GLN A 513 22.99 15.75 3.53
C GLN A 513 21.59 15.17 3.31
N ILE A 514 20.58 16.00 3.11
CA ILE A 514 19.21 15.56 2.81
C ILE A 514 19.19 14.87 1.45
N TYR A 515 19.84 15.44 0.44
CA TYR A 515 19.94 14.82 -0.89
C TYR A 515 20.69 13.49 -0.86
N GLN A 516 21.76 13.39 -0.09
CA GLN A 516 22.48 12.13 0.09
C GLN A 516 21.61 11.08 0.77
N LEU A 517 20.86 11.45 1.82
CA LEU A 517 19.93 10.54 2.49
C LEU A 517 18.84 10.04 1.54
N ALA A 518 18.33 10.88 0.65
CA ALA A 518 17.36 10.45 -0.34
C ALA A 518 17.93 9.35 -1.25
N GLN A 519 19.17 9.49 -1.68
CA GLN A 519 19.87 8.48 -2.48
C GLN A 519 20.14 7.20 -1.69
N ASP A 520 20.68 7.31 -0.47
CA ASP A 520 21.05 6.17 0.37
C ASP A 520 19.82 5.30 0.75
N ARG A 521 18.62 5.89 0.74
CA ARG A 521 17.38 5.24 1.16
C ARG A 521 16.47 4.79 0.02
N THR A 522 16.88 5.05 -1.21
CA THR A 522 16.09 4.66 -2.36
C THR A 522 16.74 3.48 -3.07
N SER A 523 16.11 2.31 -2.93
CA SER A 523 16.59 1.07 -3.56
C SER A 523 16.33 1.07 -5.07
N ARG A 524 17.09 0.28 -5.81
CA ARG A 524 16.78 -0.06 -7.20
C ARG A 524 16.02 -1.36 -7.26
N ALA A 525 15.03 -1.42 -8.14
CA ALA A 525 14.28 -2.62 -8.42
C ALA A 525 14.48 -3.07 -9.85
N THR A 526 14.54 -4.37 -10.02
CA THR A 526 14.49 -5.04 -11.33
C THR A 526 13.29 -5.95 -11.35
N ASN A 527 12.43 -5.77 -12.35
CA ASN A 527 11.27 -6.63 -12.57
C ASN A 527 11.36 -7.26 -13.96
N LEU A 528 11.04 -8.53 -14.06
CA LEU A 528 10.81 -9.24 -15.30
C LEU A 528 9.54 -10.07 -15.17
N TYR A 529 8.62 -9.87 -16.08
CA TYR A 529 7.44 -10.71 -16.27
C TYR A 529 7.41 -11.16 -17.72
N PHE A 530 7.34 -12.46 -17.94
CA PHE A 530 7.14 -13.06 -19.24
C PHE A 530 5.97 -14.03 -19.15
N GLY A 531 4.96 -13.84 -19.97
CA GLY A 531 3.80 -14.70 -20.00
C GLY A 531 3.37 -15.04 -21.41
N GLY A 532 2.47 -16.00 -21.51
CA GLY A 532 1.86 -16.32 -22.78
C GLY A 532 0.64 -17.19 -22.63
N SER A 533 -0.09 -17.31 -23.72
CA SER A 533 -1.25 -18.17 -23.80
C SER A 533 -1.26 -18.99 -25.07
N TYR A 534 -1.75 -20.21 -24.96
CA TYR A 534 -1.97 -21.11 -26.07
C TYR A 534 -3.43 -21.54 -26.16
N GLN A 535 -4.13 -21.07 -27.17
CA GLN A 535 -5.50 -21.44 -27.47
C GLN A 535 -5.52 -22.82 -28.13
N ILE A 536 -5.93 -23.87 -27.41
CA ILE A 536 -6.03 -25.24 -27.94
C ILE A 536 -7.20 -25.30 -28.92
N ASP A 537 -8.35 -24.77 -28.54
CA ASP A 537 -9.56 -24.61 -29.34
C ASP A 537 -10.46 -23.50 -28.80
N THR A 538 -11.67 -23.37 -29.28
CA THR A 538 -12.61 -22.30 -28.85
C THR A 538 -13.03 -22.36 -27.36
N ALA A 539 -12.83 -23.52 -26.71
CA ALA A 539 -13.22 -23.78 -25.35
C ALA A 539 -12.05 -23.91 -24.38
N ARG A 540 -10.83 -24.23 -24.88
CA ARG A 540 -9.69 -24.59 -24.00
C ARG A 540 -8.48 -23.73 -24.27
N GLN A 541 -7.85 -23.26 -23.21
CA GLN A 541 -6.66 -22.43 -23.25
C GLN A 541 -5.69 -22.79 -22.14
N ILE A 542 -4.40 -22.70 -22.42
CA ILE A 542 -3.33 -22.79 -21.43
C ILE A 542 -2.71 -21.40 -21.29
N TYR A 543 -2.46 -20.98 -20.05
CA TYR A 543 -1.69 -19.81 -19.70
C TYR A 543 -0.43 -20.24 -18.96
N PHE A 544 0.66 -19.54 -19.17
CA PHE A 544 1.88 -19.72 -18.41
C PHE A 544 2.54 -18.38 -18.18
N ASP A 545 3.18 -18.23 -17.05
CA ASP A 545 3.98 -17.04 -16.73
C ASP A 545 5.22 -17.38 -15.91
N LEU A 546 6.21 -16.52 -16.06
CA LEU A 546 7.40 -16.41 -15.24
C LEU A 546 7.50 -14.95 -14.79
N SER A 547 7.60 -14.71 -13.49
CA SER A 547 7.94 -13.40 -12.95
C SER A 547 9.15 -13.49 -12.04
N THR A 548 10.02 -12.50 -12.13
CA THR A 548 11.11 -12.31 -11.17
C THR A 548 11.12 -10.87 -10.70
N PHE A 549 11.39 -10.70 -9.44
CA PHE A 549 11.57 -9.41 -8.79
C PHE A 549 12.86 -9.44 -8.00
N TYR A 550 13.63 -8.38 -8.08
CA TYR A 550 14.82 -8.15 -7.29
C TYR A 550 14.84 -6.70 -6.83
N LEU A 551 15.12 -6.49 -5.55
CA LEU A 551 15.31 -5.18 -4.94
C LEU A 551 16.68 -5.13 -4.30
N ASP A 552 17.46 -4.10 -4.64
CA ASP A 552 18.77 -3.85 -4.06
C ASP A 552 18.64 -3.48 -2.57
N ALA A 553 19.63 -3.87 -1.78
CA ALA A 553 19.80 -3.44 -0.41
C ALA A 553 19.94 -1.91 -0.30
N THR A 554 19.61 -1.35 0.84
CA THR A 554 19.96 0.04 1.21
C THR A 554 20.96 0.05 2.35
N ASP A 555 21.85 1.03 2.36
CA ASP A 555 22.84 1.20 3.42
C ASP A 555 22.24 1.83 4.70
N GLU A 556 22.85 1.57 5.84
CA GLU A 556 22.54 2.30 7.07
C GLU A 556 22.89 3.78 6.90
N SER A 557 21.93 4.67 7.17
CA SER A 557 22.14 6.11 7.03
C SER A 557 21.36 6.90 8.09
N ASP A 558 22.01 7.87 8.74
CA ASP A 558 21.44 8.77 9.76
C ASP A 558 20.58 8.05 10.83
N GLY A 559 21.08 6.87 11.30
CA GLY A 559 20.42 6.06 12.33
C GLY A 559 19.24 5.23 11.83
N VAL A 560 18.97 5.20 10.53
CA VAL A 560 18.05 4.25 9.89
C VAL A 560 18.84 3.02 9.47
N LEU A 561 18.36 1.86 9.86
CA LEU A 561 19.04 0.58 9.58
C LEU A 561 19.04 0.28 8.08
N ALA A 562 20.10 -0.41 7.65
CA ALA A 562 20.16 -1.02 6.34
C ALA A 562 18.97 -1.96 6.09
N ILE A 563 18.55 -2.07 4.85
CA ILE A 563 17.57 -3.06 4.40
C ILE A 563 18.30 -4.01 3.47
N ASP A 564 18.18 -5.31 3.74
CA ASP A 564 18.77 -6.34 2.90
C ASP A 564 18.10 -6.42 1.54
N ASP A 565 18.83 -6.92 0.55
CA ASP A 565 18.27 -7.22 -0.76
C ASP A 565 17.20 -8.32 -0.67
N THR A 566 16.22 -8.24 -1.53
CA THR A 566 15.15 -9.23 -1.60
C THR A 566 14.94 -9.68 -3.04
N ASP A 567 14.67 -10.97 -3.20
CA ASP A 567 14.34 -11.55 -4.50
C ASP A 567 13.13 -12.48 -4.41
N SER A 568 12.41 -12.58 -5.51
CA SER A 568 11.38 -13.57 -5.68
C SER A 568 11.29 -14.03 -7.12
N THR A 569 10.98 -15.31 -7.33
CA THR A 569 10.73 -15.89 -8.64
C THR A 569 9.49 -16.76 -8.58
N GLN A 570 8.55 -16.52 -9.49
CA GLN A 570 7.31 -17.27 -9.62
C GLN A 570 7.19 -17.86 -11.01
N VAL A 571 6.71 -19.10 -11.07
CA VAL A 571 6.27 -19.77 -12.29
C VAL A 571 4.85 -20.28 -12.11
N SER A 572 3.96 -19.97 -13.07
CA SER A 572 2.58 -20.43 -13.03
C SER A 572 2.19 -21.11 -14.34
N LEU A 573 1.28 -22.07 -14.22
CA LEU A 573 0.66 -22.77 -15.35
C LEU A 573 -0.81 -22.97 -15.07
N ASP A 574 -1.69 -22.38 -15.89
CA ASP A 574 -3.13 -22.49 -15.78
C ASP A 574 -3.74 -23.15 -17.01
N TYR A 575 -4.61 -24.10 -16.79
CA TYR A 575 -5.47 -24.67 -17.82
C TYR A 575 -6.91 -24.23 -17.61
N SER A 576 -7.47 -23.58 -18.59
CA SER A 576 -8.83 -23.06 -18.57
C SER A 576 -9.71 -23.76 -19.59
N VAL A 577 -10.95 -24.06 -19.20
CA VAL A 577 -11.93 -24.71 -20.05
C VAL A 577 -13.31 -24.06 -19.88
N ARG A 578 -14.01 -23.86 -20.99
CA ARG A 578 -15.37 -23.38 -21.04
C ARG A 578 -16.35 -24.51 -21.38
N GLY A 579 -17.53 -24.52 -20.74
CA GLY A 579 -18.56 -25.51 -21.00
C GLY A 579 -18.22 -26.91 -20.49
N TYR A 580 -17.45 -27.03 -19.39
CA TYR A 580 -17.07 -28.33 -18.80
C TYR A 580 -18.09 -28.88 -17.82
N LEU A 581 -18.59 -28.05 -16.88
CA LEU A 581 -19.57 -28.42 -15.89
C LEU A 581 -21.00 -28.09 -16.35
N LEU A 582 -21.17 -26.92 -16.97
CA LEU A 582 -22.42 -26.37 -17.50
C LEU A 582 -22.14 -25.69 -18.83
N GLU A 583 -23.15 -25.46 -19.67
CA GLU A 583 -23.00 -24.92 -21.03
C GLU A 583 -22.26 -23.57 -21.09
N ASP A 584 -22.40 -22.73 -20.05
CA ASP A 584 -21.82 -21.40 -19.98
C ASP A 584 -20.81 -21.26 -18.81
N ASP A 585 -20.28 -22.36 -18.32
CA ASP A 585 -19.27 -22.28 -17.26
C ASP A 585 -17.87 -21.92 -17.81
N TYR A 586 -17.03 -21.41 -16.93
CA TYR A 586 -15.62 -21.21 -17.15
C TYR A 586 -14.85 -21.72 -15.94
N SER A 587 -14.05 -22.75 -16.15
CA SER A 587 -13.30 -23.41 -15.10
C SER A 587 -11.80 -23.34 -15.37
N THR A 588 -11.02 -23.11 -14.31
CA THR A 588 -9.55 -23.04 -14.39
C THR A 588 -8.95 -23.92 -13.30
N ILE A 589 -7.95 -24.68 -13.65
CA ILE A 589 -7.03 -25.34 -12.73
C ILE A 589 -5.63 -24.77 -12.93
N GLY A 590 -4.98 -24.37 -11.86
CA GLY A 590 -3.67 -23.74 -11.89
C GLY A 590 -2.67 -24.40 -10.96
N LEU A 591 -1.41 -24.33 -11.36
CA LEU A 591 -0.25 -24.69 -10.56
C LEU A 591 0.64 -23.45 -10.44
N ARG A 592 1.16 -23.17 -9.26
CA ARG A 592 2.09 -22.08 -9.01
C ARG A 592 3.25 -22.57 -8.16
N LEU A 593 4.44 -22.17 -8.53
CA LEU A 593 5.68 -22.35 -7.77
C LEU A 593 6.23 -20.95 -7.51
N LEU A 594 6.42 -20.60 -6.25
CA LEU A 594 7.01 -19.34 -5.82
C LEU A 594 8.23 -19.65 -4.98
N SER A 595 9.36 -19.07 -5.30
CA SER A 595 10.57 -19.07 -4.49
C SER A 595 10.91 -17.63 -4.12
N SER A 596 11.13 -17.35 -2.85
CA SER A 596 11.55 -16.04 -2.36
C SER A 596 12.76 -16.19 -1.44
N THR A 597 13.33 -15.09 -1.00
CA THR A 597 14.41 -15.08 0.00
C THR A 597 14.03 -15.89 1.26
N SER A 598 12.74 -15.97 1.61
CA SER A 598 12.27 -16.50 2.88
C SER A 598 11.52 -17.83 2.81
N SER A 599 10.94 -18.20 1.67
CA SER A 599 10.15 -19.42 1.55
C SER A 599 10.01 -19.91 0.12
N ASP A 600 9.73 -21.21 -0.01
CA ASP A 600 9.31 -21.85 -1.26
C ASP A 600 7.85 -22.30 -1.10
N THR A 601 6.97 -21.85 -2.00
CA THR A 601 5.54 -22.16 -1.96
C THR A 601 5.12 -22.90 -3.23
N GLN A 602 4.39 -24.01 -3.05
CA GLN A 602 3.76 -24.77 -4.12
C GLN A 602 2.26 -24.70 -3.95
N SER A 603 1.55 -24.21 -4.98
CA SER A 603 0.11 -23.99 -4.93
C SER A 603 -0.61 -24.75 -6.00
N VAL A 604 -1.77 -25.31 -5.64
CA VAL A 604 -2.77 -25.81 -6.58
C VAL A 604 -4.04 -25.02 -6.40
N ARG A 605 -4.59 -24.45 -7.46
CA ARG A 605 -5.82 -23.68 -7.44
C ARG A 605 -6.87 -24.21 -8.39
N LEU A 606 -8.12 -24.18 -7.96
CA LEU A 606 -9.27 -24.51 -8.76
C LEU A 606 -10.29 -23.40 -8.63
N ARG A 607 -10.77 -22.91 -9.75
CA ARG A 607 -11.83 -21.91 -9.82
C ARG A 607 -12.82 -22.29 -10.89
N SER A 608 -14.12 -22.07 -10.61
CA SER A 608 -15.15 -22.26 -11.62
C SER A 608 -16.18 -21.15 -11.51
N ARG A 609 -16.60 -20.60 -12.63
CA ARG A 609 -17.63 -19.57 -12.70
C ARG A 609 -18.75 -20.03 -13.61
N PHE A 610 -19.96 -20.07 -13.12
CA PHE A 610 -21.12 -20.55 -13.88
C PHE A 610 -22.41 -19.82 -13.52
N PRO A 611 -23.34 -19.66 -14.50
CA PRO A 611 -24.67 -19.17 -14.22
C PRO A 611 -25.45 -20.21 -13.38
N GLY A 612 -26.15 -19.71 -12.39
CA GLY A 612 -26.94 -20.55 -11.51
C GLY A 612 -28.43 -20.20 -11.54
N TYR A 613 -29.14 -20.70 -10.54
CA TYR A 613 -30.58 -20.49 -10.39
C TYR A 613 -30.89 -19.01 -10.07
N LEU A 614 -32.01 -18.50 -10.52
CA LEU A 614 -32.49 -17.10 -10.31
C LEU A 614 -31.58 -16.01 -10.92
N GLY A 615 -30.73 -16.32 -11.89
CA GLY A 615 -29.80 -15.34 -12.48
C GLY A 615 -28.60 -14.99 -11.61
N LEU A 616 -28.37 -15.78 -10.54
CA LEU A 616 -27.14 -15.74 -9.76
C LEU A 616 -25.97 -16.29 -10.59
N ILE A 617 -24.81 -15.68 -10.46
CA ILE A 617 -23.55 -16.21 -10.95
C ILE A 617 -22.77 -16.73 -9.73
N TYR A 618 -22.37 -17.99 -9.80
CA TYR A 618 -21.57 -18.66 -8.78
C TYR A 618 -20.10 -18.67 -9.21
N ASP A 619 -19.21 -18.37 -8.29
CA ASP A 619 -17.76 -18.37 -8.51
C ASP A 619 -17.08 -19.05 -7.31
N PRO A 620 -17.15 -20.40 -7.18
CA PRO A 620 -16.42 -21.16 -6.19
C PRO A 620 -14.93 -21.18 -6.49
N ARG A 621 -14.10 -21.11 -5.43
CA ARG A 621 -12.65 -21.15 -5.47
C ARG A 621 -12.13 -22.08 -4.40
N ILE A 622 -11.09 -22.83 -4.73
CA ILE A 622 -10.34 -23.71 -3.81
C ILE A 622 -8.86 -23.53 -4.12
N ARG A 623 -8.06 -23.35 -3.08
CA ARG A 623 -6.62 -23.31 -3.15
C ARG A 623 -6.01 -24.17 -2.06
N LEU A 624 -4.93 -24.85 -2.41
CA LEU A 624 -4.10 -25.60 -1.49
C LEU A 624 -2.65 -25.17 -1.68
N ASP A 625 -2.05 -24.67 -0.64
CA ASP A 625 -0.64 -24.28 -0.60
C ASP A 625 0.16 -25.23 0.30
N ASN A 626 1.35 -25.61 -0.15
CA ASN A 626 2.41 -26.13 0.67
C ASN A 626 3.52 -25.09 0.68
N ARG A 627 3.81 -24.56 1.83
CA ARG A 627 4.84 -23.54 2.04
C ARG A 627 5.93 -24.12 2.90
N GLN A 628 7.18 -24.03 2.41
CA GLN A 628 8.37 -24.46 3.11
C GLN A 628 9.19 -23.24 3.49
N GLY A 629 9.33 -23.01 4.80
CA GLY A 629 10.11 -21.90 5.32
C GLY A 629 11.61 -22.11 5.08
N LYS A 630 12.34 -21.02 4.81
CA LYS A 630 13.81 -20.98 4.76
C LYS A 630 14.35 -20.44 6.08
N ASP A 631 15.62 -20.69 6.40
CA ASP A 631 16.31 -20.15 7.59
C ASP A 631 15.65 -20.47 8.93
N GLY A 632 15.10 -21.68 9.06
CA GLY A 632 14.51 -22.18 10.32
C GLY A 632 13.04 -21.74 10.52
N ARG A 633 12.41 -21.20 9.51
CA ARG A 633 10.97 -20.88 9.50
C ARG A 633 10.13 -22.13 9.32
N VAL A 634 8.92 -22.06 9.81
CA VAL A 634 8.01 -23.20 9.91
C VAL A 634 7.38 -23.54 8.55
N ASP A 635 7.25 -24.82 8.29
CA ASP A 635 6.47 -25.33 7.14
C ASP A 635 4.97 -25.23 7.44
N GLN A 636 4.19 -24.94 6.41
CA GLN A 636 2.76 -24.66 6.56
C GLN A 636 1.93 -25.24 5.41
N TRP A 637 0.76 -25.80 5.75
CA TRP A 637 -0.28 -26.13 4.79
C TRP A 637 -1.46 -25.19 4.94
N ILE A 638 -1.94 -24.63 3.82
CA ILE A 638 -3.07 -23.73 3.79
C ILE A 638 -4.12 -24.28 2.83
N LEU A 639 -5.34 -24.47 3.31
CA LEU A 639 -6.51 -24.76 2.49
C LEU A 639 -7.47 -23.57 2.52
N ASP A 640 -7.64 -22.94 1.38
CA ASP A 640 -8.57 -21.85 1.18
C ASP A 640 -9.75 -22.26 0.31
N THR A 641 -10.96 -21.96 0.77
CA THR A 641 -12.20 -22.19 0.04
C THR A 641 -13.06 -20.94 0.07
N ALA A 642 -13.57 -20.50 -1.07
CA ALA A 642 -14.45 -19.35 -1.13
C ALA A 642 -15.58 -19.53 -2.16
N LEU A 643 -16.69 -18.85 -1.93
CA LEU A 643 -17.83 -18.79 -2.84
C LEU A 643 -18.29 -17.33 -3.01
N LYS A 644 -18.10 -16.80 -4.21
CA LYS A 644 -18.67 -15.51 -4.59
C LYS A 644 -19.99 -15.72 -5.33
N LEU A 645 -20.99 -14.94 -4.92
CA LEU A 645 -22.29 -14.87 -5.56
C LEU A 645 -22.48 -13.47 -6.15
N THR A 646 -22.85 -13.40 -7.41
CA THR A 646 -23.17 -12.14 -8.06
C THR A 646 -24.61 -12.19 -8.60
N TYR A 647 -25.42 -11.19 -8.28
CA TYR A 647 -26.79 -11.06 -8.77
C TYR A 647 -26.98 -9.73 -9.47
N ARG A 648 -27.28 -9.77 -10.75
CA ARG A 648 -27.61 -8.60 -11.56
C ARG A 648 -29.12 -8.34 -11.50
N ALA A 649 -29.56 -7.55 -10.51
CA ALA A 649 -30.98 -7.24 -10.34
C ALA A 649 -31.55 -6.43 -11.50
N THR A 650 -30.73 -5.50 -12.04
CA THR A 650 -31.04 -4.71 -13.25
C THR A 650 -29.75 -4.45 -14.03
N LYS A 651 -29.84 -3.79 -15.18
CA LYS A 651 -28.65 -3.32 -15.92
C LYS A 651 -27.80 -2.32 -15.11
N LYS A 652 -28.41 -1.67 -14.12
CA LYS A 652 -27.79 -0.62 -13.30
C LYS A 652 -27.47 -1.05 -11.86
N LEU A 653 -27.97 -2.20 -11.40
CA LEU A 653 -27.85 -2.62 -10.02
C LEU A 653 -27.36 -4.06 -9.91
N ASN A 654 -26.17 -4.22 -9.34
CA ASN A 654 -25.53 -5.50 -9.07
C ASN A 654 -25.39 -5.68 -7.56
N PHE A 655 -25.69 -6.88 -7.06
CA PHE A 655 -25.36 -7.32 -5.71
C PHE A 655 -24.26 -8.37 -5.74
N GLU A 656 -23.37 -8.30 -4.78
CA GLU A 656 -22.29 -9.26 -4.62
C GLU A 656 -22.18 -9.69 -3.16
N THR A 657 -21.93 -10.97 -2.96
CA THR A 657 -21.60 -11.55 -1.66
C THR A 657 -20.47 -12.52 -1.87
N ASP A 658 -19.46 -12.46 -1.03
CA ASP A 658 -18.33 -13.40 -0.99
C ASP A 658 -18.22 -13.98 0.41
N PHE A 659 -18.10 -15.28 0.49
CA PHE A 659 -17.89 -16.00 1.73
C PHE A 659 -16.69 -16.94 1.56
N GLY A 660 -15.71 -16.83 2.45
CA GLY A 660 -14.49 -17.63 2.43
C GLY A 660 -14.19 -18.27 3.78
N ILE A 661 -13.52 -19.39 3.74
CA ILE A 661 -12.94 -20.08 4.90
C ILE A 661 -11.53 -20.48 4.52
N GLU A 662 -10.58 -20.06 5.32
CA GLU A 662 -9.20 -20.53 5.27
C GLU A 662 -8.90 -21.39 6.50
N TYR A 663 -8.28 -22.50 6.28
CA TYR A 663 -7.68 -23.36 7.30
C TYR A 663 -6.17 -23.36 7.09
N SER A 664 -5.43 -22.93 8.09
CA SER A 664 -3.96 -23.00 8.14
C SER A 664 -3.52 -23.98 9.20
N ASP A 665 -2.72 -24.96 8.78
CA ASP A 665 -2.06 -25.90 9.68
C ASP A 665 -0.71 -25.32 10.05
N LEU A 666 -0.52 -25.00 11.32
CA LEU A 666 0.64 -24.30 11.86
C LEU A 666 1.41 -25.28 12.74
N ASP A 667 2.62 -25.64 12.37
CA ASP A 667 3.49 -26.51 13.21
C ASP A 667 4.19 -25.67 14.29
N LEU A 668 3.39 -25.08 15.20
CA LEU A 668 3.86 -24.28 16.33
C LEU A 668 3.57 -24.96 17.65
N PRO A 669 4.44 -24.79 18.69
CA PRO A 669 4.29 -25.47 19.99
C PRO A 669 2.96 -25.19 20.71
N ASP A 670 2.38 -24.02 20.52
CA ASP A 670 1.23 -23.52 21.27
C ASP A 670 0.01 -23.24 20.36
N LEU A 671 0.16 -23.39 19.04
CA LEU A 671 -0.89 -23.13 18.07
C LEU A 671 -0.81 -24.09 16.88
N ASP A 672 -1.63 -25.15 16.90
CA ASP A 672 -1.64 -26.17 15.86
C ASP A 672 -2.40 -25.75 14.59
N ARG A 673 -3.32 -24.82 14.71
CA ARG A 673 -4.20 -24.42 13.60
C ARG A 673 -4.78 -23.02 13.75
N GLN A 674 -5.10 -22.41 12.61
CA GLN A 674 -5.88 -21.19 12.55
C GLN A 674 -6.99 -21.30 11.51
N ILE A 675 -8.16 -20.76 11.81
CA ILE A 675 -9.28 -20.68 10.86
C ILE A 675 -9.70 -19.23 10.69
N THR A 676 -9.73 -18.78 9.44
CA THR A 676 -10.23 -17.43 9.10
C THR A 676 -11.52 -17.53 8.33
N TYR A 677 -12.55 -16.84 8.79
CA TYR A 677 -13.82 -16.68 8.10
C TYR A 677 -13.91 -15.28 7.51
N ARG A 678 -14.40 -15.17 6.29
CA ARG A 678 -14.53 -13.91 5.56
C ARG A 678 -15.95 -13.76 5.05
N LEU A 679 -16.54 -12.61 5.31
CA LEU A 679 -17.82 -12.22 4.79
C LEU A 679 -17.73 -10.85 4.11
N TYR A 680 -18.20 -10.81 2.89
CA TYR A 680 -18.41 -9.58 2.13
C TYR A 680 -19.82 -9.55 1.59
N ALA A 681 -20.48 -8.40 1.69
CA ALA A 681 -21.78 -8.17 1.07
C ALA A 681 -21.90 -6.71 0.63
N GLY A 682 -22.23 -6.49 -0.64
CA GLY A 682 -22.33 -5.15 -1.18
C GLY A 682 -23.16 -5.05 -2.42
N TYR A 683 -23.28 -3.81 -2.91
CA TYR A 683 -23.94 -3.54 -4.17
C TYR A 683 -23.23 -2.42 -4.93
N THR A 684 -23.37 -2.47 -6.24
CA THR A 684 -22.98 -1.38 -7.15
C THR A 684 -24.19 -0.90 -7.90
N TYR A 685 -24.45 0.41 -7.85
CA TYR A 685 -25.49 1.09 -8.62
C TYR A 685 -24.86 2.03 -9.63
N PHE A 686 -25.25 1.88 -10.88
CA PHE A 686 -24.85 2.75 -12.00
C PHE A 686 -26.02 3.67 -12.39
N PHE A 687 -25.78 4.94 -12.61
CA PHE A 687 -26.81 5.93 -12.96
C PHE A 687 -26.41 6.81 -14.14
#